data_ff4647d915a474c6d9a10e39e65ca867
#
_entry.id   ff4647d915a474c6d9a10e39e65ca867
#
_cell.length_a   1.000
_cell.length_b   1.000
_cell.length_c   1.000
_cell.angle_alpha   90.00
_cell.angle_beta   90.00
_cell.angle_gamma   90.00
#
_symmetry.space_group_name_H-M   'P 1'
#
loop_
_entity.id
_entity.type
_entity.pdbx_description
1 polymer ?
#
loop_
_entity_poly.entity_id
_entity_poly.type
_entity_poly.pdbx_seq_one_letter_code
_entity_poly.pdbx_strand_id
1 'polypeptide(L)'
;MKCVNTMGSFLCFCPPGFHEPTTGSGCEDIDECVTDPGLCGDHVQCFNTPGSYYCNCNEGFRSITANFTATSGECRDINECIEKTHECRGDMKCVNTMGSFMCVCPPGFHEPTTGSGCEDVDECVSSVCGVHSSCINTLGSFHCNCSPGFLKHENGSCTDKDECTDVPDVCGTNANCSNHQGSYSCKCHEGYSNYGNSQSKCTEMSCDHFESDTEDTPAKLKTLLALLRSSCESMRGPNSHQIGEQLLENLFTFTDELLSGGNIADGKMLNHCLDAVENSMRLIGPQLKEPVTRMETHNTFAEVAVMRGQTPPSGRVTLSTDSALFSTSWETVVGKSYPGFAFAALVSYKDLNSSSDLLHKMSNERSDDKERSVTYQLNSKVVTAVVSNEETKQLSESVTLVFRHVEERVESEGMAYSCVYWDETEGAWSGRGCKRTESNSTHTVCSCSHLSSFAVLMALYPVQDAFDLVLITQVGLALSLVCLFLCILTFKFCHSIQGTRTSIHLHLSICLFIADLIFLCGITSTHNQVACGIVAGLLHFFFLSAFCWMLLEGVQLYRMVVLVFHTTLKHLYMYLVGYGVPLFIVTISAIAFPAGYGTSRHCWLSLDRYFILSFFAPVCIIVILNGFVFIITVWKLAKKFSSLNPDLSKLNQIRCAILYCIEQIQSFLI
;
A
#
# COMPACT_ATOMS: atom_id res chain seq x y z
N MET A 1 100.60 57.39 3.75
CA MET A 1 101.27 58.37 4.62
C MET A 1 101.26 59.74 3.99
N LYS A 2 100.92 60.77 4.67
CA LYS A 2 101.09 62.15 4.31
C LYS A 2 102.17 62.81 5.21
N CYS A 3 103.29 63.20 4.61
CA CYS A 3 104.41 63.73 5.37
C CYS A 3 104.38 65.31 5.32
N VAL A 4 104.61 65.88 6.44
CA VAL A 4 104.69 67.37 6.60
C VAL A 4 106.12 67.70 6.97
N ASN A 5 106.68 68.65 6.28
CA ASN A 5 108.07 69.07 6.56
C ASN A 5 108.15 69.95 7.83
N THR A 6 109.08 69.71 8.74
CA THR A 6 109.33 70.44 9.97
C THR A 6 110.70 70.98 9.95
N MET A 7 111.05 71.99 10.79
CA MET A 7 112.32 72.61 10.81
C MET A 7 113.47 71.62 11.25
N GLY A 8 114.16 71.07 10.26
CA GLY A 8 115.26 70.10 10.49
C GLY A 8 114.85 68.61 10.41
N SER A 9 113.57 68.31 10.16
CA SER A 9 113.07 66.92 10.01
C SER A 9 111.70 66.92 9.29
N PHE A 10 111.07 65.79 9.11
CA PHE A 10 109.73 65.59 8.63
C PHE A 10 108.97 64.61 9.47
N LEU A 11 107.65 64.83 9.59
CA LEU A 11 106.76 63.98 10.32
C LEU A 11 105.72 63.43 9.34
N CYS A 12 105.55 62.13 9.34
CA CYS A 12 104.56 61.49 8.46
C CYS A 12 103.37 61.00 9.31
N PHE A 13 102.19 61.22 8.83
CA PHE A 13 100.93 60.78 9.47
C PHE A 13 100.16 59.86 8.55
N CYS A 14 99.59 58.89 9.09
CA CYS A 14 98.65 58.07 8.35
C CYS A 14 97.30 58.83 8.15
N PRO A 15 96.65 58.61 7.08
CA PRO A 15 95.30 59.14 6.83
C PRO A 15 94.31 58.60 7.90
N PRO A 16 93.26 59.30 8.17
CA PRO A 16 92.18 58.76 9.04
C PRO A 16 91.75 57.37 8.61
N GLY A 17 91.57 56.46 9.58
CA GLY A 17 91.25 55.07 9.38
C GLY A 17 92.46 54.16 9.17
N PHE A 18 93.74 54.73 9.30
CA PHE A 18 94.95 53.92 9.19
C PHE A 18 95.85 54.21 10.38
N HIS A 19 96.64 53.24 10.84
CA HIS A 19 97.62 53.41 11.95
C HIS A 19 99.02 53.02 11.43
N GLU A 20 100.02 53.47 12.15
CA GLU A 20 101.38 53.14 11.89
C GLU A 20 101.76 51.84 12.62
N PRO A 21 102.21 50.82 11.86
CA PRO A 21 102.51 49.54 12.48
C PRO A 21 103.85 49.71 13.32
N THR A 22 103.88 48.95 14.41
CA THR A 22 105.04 48.96 15.37
C THR A 22 106.38 48.44 14.80
N THR A 23 106.33 47.80 13.63
CA THR A 23 107.46 47.21 13.00
C THR A 23 107.41 47.37 11.47
N GLY A 24 107.56 48.56 10.89
CA GLY A 24 107.57 48.76 9.46
C GLY A 24 107.40 50.21 8.99
N SER A 25 107.60 50.51 7.71
CA SER A 25 107.36 51.83 7.09
C SER A 25 106.12 51.73 6.24
N GLY A 26 105.02 52.27 6.71
CA GLY A 26 103.72 52.29 6.00
C GLY A 26 102.58 52.61 6.93
N CYS A 27 101.35 52.72 6.37
CA CYS A 27 100.10 52.79 7.10
C CYS A 27 99.32 51.55 6.85
N GLU A 28 98.92 50.91 7.93
CA GLU A 28 98.06 49.73 7.87
C GLU A 28 96.64 50.18 8.22
N ASP A 29 95.68 49.55 7.63
CA ASP A 29 94.27 49.76 7.83
C ASP A 29 93.86 49.38 9.30
N ILE A 30 93.03 50.16 9.88
CA ILE A 30 92.43 49.88 11.20
C ILE A 30 91.19 49.06 10.91
N ASP A 31 91.19 47.81 11.34
CA ASP A 31 90.00 47.00 11.34
C ASP A 31 89.12 47.43 12.54
N GLU A 32 88.22 48.33 12.28
CA GLU A 32 87.30 48.85 13.29
C GLU A 32 86.40 47.77 13.89
N CYS A 33 86.01 46.79 13.05
CA CYS A 33 85.16 45.66 13.46
C CYS A 33 85.84 44.73 14.47
N VAL A 34 87.16 44.63 14.46
CA VAL A 34 87.93 43.84 15.42
C VAL A 34 88.34 44.70 16.62
N THR A 35 88.58 46.00 16.43
CA THR A 35 88.98 46.92 17.44
C THR A 35 87.88 47.25 18.43
N ASP A 36 86.65 47.35 17.95
CA ASP A 36 85.44 47.54 18.76
C ASP A 36 84.34 46.58 18.28
N PRO A 37 84.25 45.40 18.89
CA PRO A 37 83.26 44.40 18.51
C PRO A 37 81.78 44.82 18.66
N GLY A 38 81.53 45.91 19.41
CA GLY A 38 80.19 46.45 19.64
C GLY A 38 79.88 47.71 18.79
N LEU A 39 80.75 48.09 17.89
CA LEU A 39 80.73 49.34 17.14
C LEU A 39 79.46 49.57 16.32
N CYS A 40 78.89 48.51 15.74
CA CYS A 40 77.66 48.60 14.95
C CYS A 40 76.37 48.42 15.73
N GLY A 41 76.41 48.01 16.96
CA GLY A 41 75.21 47.75 17.81
C GLY A 41 74.69 46.34 17.69
N ASP A 42 73.48 46.11 18.27
CA ASP A 42 72.85 44.80 18.27
C ASP A 42 72.19 44.41 16.95
N HIS A 43 72.22 43.12 16.62
CA HIS A 43 71.63 42.54 15.41
C HIS A 43 72.19 43.04 14.10
N VAL A 44 73.52 43.43 14.11
CA VAL A 44 74.25 44.00 12.98
C VAL A 44 75.52 43.24 12.73
N GLN A 45 75.92 43.09 11.51
CA GLN A 45 77.16 42.55 11.01
C GLN A 45 78.05 43.70 10.56
N CYS A 46 79.25 43.77 11.15
CA CYS A 46 80.24 44.76 10.79
C CYS A 46 81.17 44.26 9.68
N PHE A 47 81.42 45.10 8.67
CA PHE A 47 82.32 44.82 7.56
C PHE A 47 83.42 45.90 7.50
N ASN A 48 84.67 45.46 7.70
CA ASN A 48 85.78 46.34 7.54
C ASN A 48 86.07 46.62 6.04
N THR A 49 86.55 47.87 5.77
CA THR A 49 86.97 48.30 4.43
C THR A 49 88.19 49.21 4.60
N PRO A 50 89.08 49.30 3.57
CA PRO A 50 90.30 50.10 3.71
C PRO A 50 90.04 51.56 4.04
N GLY A 51 90.33 51.97 5.30
CA GLY A 51 90.19 53.30 5.86
C GLY A 51 88.79 53.59 6.42
N SER A 52 87.94 52.62 6.59
CA SER A 52 86.60 52.78 7.16
C SER A 52 85.91 51.43 7.31
N TYR A 53 84.72 51.42 7.85
CA TYR A 53 83.83 50.26 7.98
C TYR A 53 82.41 50.60 7.61
N TYR A 54 81.62 49.59 7.43
CA TYR A 54 80.13 49.72 7.30
C TYR A 54 79.44 48.60 8.08
N CYS A 55 78.19 48.89 8.45
CA CYS A 55 77.33 47.98 9.18
C CYS A 55 76.19 47.53 8.32
N ASN A 56 75.79 46.27 8.37
CA ASN A 56 74.60 45.72 7.68
C ASN A 56 73.75 44.91 8.68
N CYS A 57 72.44 45.05 8.59
CA CYS A 57 71.56 44.30 9.51
C CYS A 57 71.61 42.83 9.24
N ASN A 58 71.47 42.05 10.30
CA ASN A 58 71.31 40.62 10.24
C ASN A 58 69.96 40.27 9.54
N GLU A 59 69.87 39.05 9.05
CA GLU A 59 68.59 38.53 8.50
C GLU A 59 67.46 38.71 9.50
N GLY A 60 66.27 39.12 9.06
CA GLY A 60 65.13 39.44 9.88
C GLY A 60 65.06 40.88 10.41
N PHE A 61 66.11 41.71 10.16
CA PHE A 61 66.17 43.09 10.55
C PHE A 61 66.36 44.01 9.36
N ARG A 62 65.86 45.25 9.44
CA ARG A 62 65.93 46.28 8.37
C ARG A 62 66.40 47.58 8.90
N SER A 63 67.31 48.22 8.14
CA SER A 63 67.69 49.64 8.32
C SER A 63 67.09 50.49 7.20
N ILE A 64 66.98 51.79 7.42
CA ILE A 64 66.54 52.78 6.45
C ILE A 64 67.55 52.89 5.29
N THR A 65 68.85 52.69 5.55
CA THR A 65 69.91 52.74 4.57
C THR A 65 70.65 51.43 4.52
N ALA A 66 70.91 50.90 3.33
CA ALA A 66 71.82 49.76 3.20
C ALA A 66 73.26 50.26 3.48
N ASN A 67 74.05 49.48 4.22
CA ASN A 67 75.43 49.77 4.59
C ASN A 67 75.54 51.12 5.30
N PHE A 68 75.25 51.17 6.56
CA PHE A 68 75.35 52.35 7.43
C PHE A 68 76.59 52.29 8.38
N THR A 69 76.94 53.39 9.01
CA THR A 69 77.97 53.42 10.05
C THR A 69 77.32 53.58 11.46
N ALA A 70 78.01 53.36 12.54
CA ALA A 70 77.51 53.37 13.90
C ALA A 70 76.72 54.66 14.29
N THR A 71 76.96 55.78 13.59
CA THR A 71 76.30 57.04 13.82
C THR A 71 75.12 57.32 12.90
N SER A 72 74.88 56.45 11.92
CA SER A 72 73.91 56.77 10.81
C SER A 72 72.78 55.76 10.63
N GLY A 73 72.71 54.66 11.35
CA GLY A 73 71.68 53.63 11.18
C GLY A 73 71.40 52.80 12.44
N GLU A 74 70.24 52.20 12.50
CA GLU A 74 69.75 51.33 13.52
C GLU A 74 69.00 50.18 12.86
N CYS A 75 69.25 48.94 13.25
CA CYS A 75 68.53 47.77 12.77
C CYS A 75 67.28 47.52 13.55
N ARG A 76 66.14 47.54 12.88
CA ARG A 76 64.85 47.26 13.47
C ARG A 76 64.31 45.93 12.95
N ASP A 77 63.68 45.24 13.87
CA ASP A 77 63.00 43.98 13.54
C ASP A 77 62.00 44.17 12.41
N ILE A 78 62.01 43.24 11.47
CA ILE A 78 61.04 43.20 10.39
C ILE A 78 59.81 42.45 10.93
N ASN A 79 58.66 43.11 11.05
CA ASN A 79 57.43 42.42 11.45
C ASN A 79 56.79 41.77 10.24
N GLU A 80 57.13 40.50 9.96
CA GLU A 80 56.67 39.73 8.79
C GLU A 80 55.15 39.59 8.81
N CYS A 81 54.52 39.58 9.98
CA CYS A 81 53.09 39.47 10.13
C CYS A 81 52.34 40.70 9.60
N ILE A 82 52.90 41.92 9.83
CA ILE A 82 52.32 43.17 9.34
C ILE A 82 52.65 43.37 7.85
N GLU A 83 53.88 43.06 7.46
CA GLU A 83 54.32 43.23 6.06
C GLU A 83 53.81 42.11 5.14
N LYS A 84 53.18 41.03 5.69
CA LYS A 84 52.66 39.89 4.99
C LYS A 84 53.73 39.12 4.19
N THR A 85 54.97 39.10 4.70
CA THR A 85 56.07 38.37 4.11
C THR A 85 56.23 36.98 4.72
N HIS A 86 55.34 36.60 5.67
CA HIS A 86 55.35 35.27 6.28
C HIS A 86 54.69 34.20 5.41
N GLU A 87 55.14 32.97 5.52
CA GLU A 87 54.60 31.80 4.85
C GLU A 87 53.81 30.90 5.81
N CYS A 88 52.94 31.48 6.68
CA CYS A 88 52.06 30.68 7.54
C CYS A 88 51.01 29.97 6.65
N ARG A 89 50.94 28.66 6.75
CA ARG A 89 50.03 27.82 5.93
C ARG A 89 48.64 27.72 6.55
N GLY A 90 47.61 27.74 5.72
CA GLY A 90 46.24 27.55 6.15
C GLY A 90 45.75 28.64 7.12
N ASP A 91 45.09 28.24 8.20
CA ASP A 91 44.51 29.15 9.21
C ASP A 91 45.44 29.50 10.40
N MET A 92 46.76 29.26 10.24
CA MET A 92 47.74 29.60 11.27
C MET A 92 47.86 31.12 11.45
N LYS A 93 47.86 31.57 12.70
CA LYS A 93 48.08 32.96 13.04
C LYS A 93 49.57 33.25 13.10
N CYS A 94 50.01 34.25 12.39
CA CYS A 94 51.38 34.76 12.47
C CYS A 94 51.60 35.54 13.77
N VAL A 95 52.66 35.19 14.48
CA VAL A 95 53.13 35.90 15.67
C VAL A 95 54.57 36.36 15.43
N ASN A 96 54.81 37.68 15.42
CA ASN A 96 56.13 38.24 15.23
C ASN A 96 57.06 37.94 16.43
N THR A 97 58.31 37.60 16.12
CA THR A 97 59.36 37.40 17.10
C THR A 97 60.57 38.24 16.68
N MET A 98 61.53 38.45 17.59
CA MET A 98 62.75 39.24 17.27
C MET A 98 63.59 38.55 16.19
N GLY A 99 63.64 39.13 15.01
CA GLY A 99 64.42 38.62 13.85
C GLY A 99 63.74 37.49 13.06
N SER A 100 62.46 37.18 13.35
CA SER A 100 61.71 36.14 12.65
C SER A 100 60.24 36.15 13.06
N PHE A 101 59.46 35.20 12.54
CA PHE A 101 58.06 34.98 12.93
C PHE A 101 57.82 33.54 13.29
N MET A 102 56.73 33.27 14.00
CA MET A 102 56.23 31.91 14.21
C MET A 102 54.77 31.84 13.83
N CYS A 103 54.37 30.70 13.25
CA CYS A 103 52.99 30.39 12.95
C CYS A 103 52.43 29.55 14.10
N VAL A 104 51.33 30.01 14.69
CA VAL A 104 50.65 29.30 15.77
C VAL A 104 49.20 29.00 15.40
N CYS A 105 48.73 27.87 15.78
CA CYS A 105 47.33 27.56 15.59
C CYS A 105 46.44 28.38 16.56
N PRO A 106 45.22 28.72 16.13
CA PRO A 106 44.24 29.33 17.03
C PRO A 106 43.92 28.41 18.23
N PRO A 107 43.39 28.96 19.32
CA PRO A 107 42.92 28.15 20.45
C PRO A 107 41.91 27.11 19.98
N GLY A 108 42.00 25.88 20.45
CA GLY A 108 41.21 24.75 20.04
C GLY A 108 41.72 23.97 18.82
N PHE A 109 42.90 24.43 18.28
CA PHE A 109 43.53 23.73 17.15
C PHE A 109 44.96 23.36 17.47
N HIS A 110 45.46 22.31 16.89
CA HIS A 110 46.88 21.87 17.00
C HIS A 110 47.51 21.69 15.63
N GLU A 111 48.82 21.74 15.59
CA GLU A 111 49.57 21.42 14.36
C GLU A 111 49.79 19.93 14.28
N PRO A 112 49.31 19.27 13.23
CA PRO A 112 49.54 17.85 13.03
C PRO A 112 51.00 17.58 12.66
N THR A 113 51.45 16.40 13.00
CA THR A 113 52.83 15.93 12.71
C THR A 113 53.18 15.94 11.21
N THR A 114 52.20 16.06 10.34
CA THR A 114 52.32 16.13 8.89
C THR A 114 52.53 17.54 8.35
N GLY A 115 52.44 18.60 9.18
CA GLY A 115 52.73 19.98 8.82
C GLY A 115 51.82 20.64 7.81
N SER A 116 50.53 20.25 7.74
CA SER A 116 49.57 20.69 6.70
C SER A 116 48.60 21.78 7.16
N GLY A 117 48.87 22.51 8.24
CA GLY A 117 47.97 23.54 8.75
C GLY A 117 47.47 23.23 10.17
N CYS A 118 46.38 23.86 10.59
CA CYS A 118 45.81 23.61 11.92
C CYS A 118 44.67 22.60 11.82
N GLU A 119 44.74 21.55 12.64
CA GLU A 119 43.65 20.59 12.80
C GLU A 119 42.93 20.84 14.13
N ASP A 120 41.62 20.62 14.12
CA ASP A 120 40.77 20.73 15.28
C ASP A 120 41.22 19.76 16.39
N VAL A 121 41.20 20.21 17.60
CA VAL A 121 41.47 19.35 18.76
C VAL A 121 40.18 18.68 19.15
N ASP A 122 40.11 17.36 19.04
CA ASP A 122 38.97 16.61 19.60
C ASP A 122 39.15 16.46 21.11
N GLU A 123 38.55 17.42 21.86
CA GLU A 123 38.64 17.40 23.32
C GLU A 123 37.85 16.21 23.92
N CYS A 124 36.92 15.63 23.14
CA CYS A 124 36.11 14.51 23.60
C CYS A 124 36.92 13.24 23.87
N VAL A 125 38.07 13.10 23.27
CA VAL A 125 39.02 11.99 23.54
C VAL A 125 39.50 12.01 25.01
N SER A 126 39.53 13.17 25.65
CA SER A 126 40.09 13.37 27.00
C SER A 126 39.07 13.28 28.13
N SER A 127 37.85 12.81 27.88
CA SER A 127 36.77 12.69 28.89
C SER A 127 36.51 14.01 29.66
N VAL A 128 36.51 15.12 28.95
CA VAL A 128 36.36 16.49 29.53
C VAL A 128 34.96 16.76 30.06
N CYS A 129 33.95 16.01 29.62
CA CYS A 129 32.58 16.13 30.12
C CYS A 129 32.39 15.32 31.38
N GLY A 130 31.56 15.84 32.29
CA GLY A 130 31.24 15.20 33.57
C GLY A 130 30.39 13.94 33.42
N VAL A 131 30.10 13.29 34.52
CA VAL A 131 29.22 12.11 34.59
C VAL A 131 27.84 12.49 34.03
N HIS A 132 27.18 11.56 33.36
CA HIS A 132 25.84 11.73 32.73
C HIS A 132 25.79 12.82 31.65
N SER A 133 26.91 13.03 30.93
CA SER A 133 26.96 13.90 29.77
C SER A 133 27.64 13.23 28.60
N SER A 134 27.24 13.57 27.41
CA SER A 134 27.91 13.21 26.16
C SER A 134 28.68 14.43 25.65
N CYS A 135 29.93 14.20 25.25
CA CYS A 135 30.76 15.21 24.63
C CYS A 135 30.46 15.26 23.13
N ILE A 136 30.33 16.48 22.62
CA ILE A 136 30.19 16.73 21.18
C ILE A 136 31.32 17.67 20.79
N ASN A 137 32.25 17.17 19.97
CA ASN A 137 33.31 17.98 19.40
C ASN A 137 32.76 18.94 18.36
N THR A 138 33.24 20.18 18.38
CA THR A 138 32.87 21.23 17.41
C THR A 138 34.13 21.95 16.98
N LEU A 139 34.10 22.58 15.83
CA LEU A 139 35.29 23.23 15.27
C LEU A 139 35.86 24.31 16.25
N GLY A 140 37.04 24.04 16.81
CA GLY A 140 37.74 24.90 17.74
C GLY A 140 37.24 24.87 19.21
N SER A 141 36.35 23.94 19.55
CA SER A 141 35.80 23.79 20.89
C SER A 141 34.97 22.55 21.05
N PHE A 142 34.45 22.28 22.22
CA PHE A 142 33.50 21.21 22.50
C PHE A 142 32.33 21.70 23.35
N HIS A 143 31.27 20.92 23.37
CA HIS A 143 30.23 21.14 24.36
C HIS A 143 29.74 19.83 24.96
N CYS A 144 29.33 19.87 26.19
CA CYS A 144 28.76 18.75 26.89
C CYS A 144 27.25 18.86 26.87
N ASN A 145 26.58 17.81 26.32
CA ASN A 145 25.14 17.64 26.42
C ASN A 145 24.85 16.67 27.55
N CYS A 146 23.95 17.06 28.44
CA CYS A 146 23.51 16.15 29.49
C CYS A 146 22.69 15.00 28.87
N SER A 147 22.85 13.80 29.41
CA SER A 147 22.04 12.65 29.05
C SER A 147 20.55 12.94 29.31
N PRO A 148 19.63 12.29 28.58
CA PRO A 148 18.20 12.43 28.87
C PRO A 148 17.90 12.19 30.36
N GLY A 149 17.03 13.01 30.94
CA GLY A 149 16.74 12.98 32.38
C GLY A 149 17.65 13.81 33.27
N PHE A 150 18.67 14.49 32.70
CA PHE A 150 19.57 15.36 33.45
C PHE A 150 19.48 16.81 33.00
N LEU A 151 19.59 17.74 33.95
CA LEU A 151 19.59 19.18 33.72
C LEU A 151 21.02 19.71 33.71
N LYS A 152 21.34 20.60 32.77
CA LYS A 152 22.63 21.29 32.66
C LYS A 152 22.61 22.54 33.50
N HIS A 153 23.59 22.64 34.43
CA HIS A 153 23.84 23.85 35.22
C HIS A 153 24.81 24.79 34.52
N GLU A 154 24.85 26.04 34.98
CA GLU A 154 25.76 27.07 34.45
C GLU A 154 27.23 26.69 34.54
N ASN A 155 27.60 25.86 35.53
CA ASN A 155 28.95 25.33 35.70
C ASN A 155 29.30 24.14 34.79
N GLY A 156 28.38 23.76 33.91
CA GLY A 156 28.55 22.66 32.97
C GLY A 156 28.29 21.25 33.53
N SER A 157 27.95 21.13 34.83
CA SER A 157 27.60 19.84 35.44
C SER A 157 26.16 19.41 35.08
N CYS A 158 25.96 18.10 34.97
CA CYS A 158 24.64 17.52 34.77
C CYS A 158 24.13 16.92 36.09
N THR A 159 23.00 17.40 36.57
CA THR A 159 22.32 16.86 37.77
C THR A 159 21.01 16.20 37.35
N ASP A 160 20.61 15.22 38.14
CA ASP A 160 19.36 14.53 37.94
C ASP A 160 18.17 15.51 37.93
N LYS A 161 17.26 15.33 36.98
CA LYS A 161 16.00 16.09 36.95
C LYS A 161 14.98 15.33 37.80
N ASP A 162 14.48 15.96 38.86
CA ASP A 162 13.38 15.37 39.62
C ASP A 162 12.05 15.63 38.90
N GLU A 163 11.68 14.71 37.98
CA GLU A 163 10.43 14.86 37.21
C GLU A 163 9.20 14.86 38.12
N CYS A 164 9.27 14.22 39.28
CA CYS A 164 8.14 14.18 40.21
C CYS A 164 7.80 15.53 40.83
N THR A 165 8.82 16.41 40.98
CA THR A 165 8.63 17.76 41.53
C THR A 165 8.59 18.83 40.45
N ASP A 166 9.37 18.67 39.37
CA ASP A 166 9.50 19.67 38.30
C ASP A 166 8.34 19.69 37.33
N VAL A 167 7.68 18.53 37.11
CA VAL A 167 6.56 18.39 36.18
C VAL A 167 5.30 18.03 36.98
N PRO A 168 4.38 18.98 37.21
CA PRO A 168 3.14 18.68 37.90
C PRO A 168 2.36 17.58 37.19
N ASP A 169 1.87 16.61 37.93
CA ASP A 169 1.06 15.48 37.44
C ASP A 169 1.73 14.62 36.34
N VAL A 170 3.05 14.48 36.40
CA VAL A 170 3.77 13.63 35.43
C VAL A 170 3.28 12.20 35.39
N CYS A 171 2.85 11.66 36.54
CA CYS A 171 2.23 10.33 36.70
C CYS A 171 0.69 10.35 36.67
N GLY A 172 0.06 11.54 36.66
CA GLY A 172 -1.39 11.69 36.86
C GLY A 172 -1.78 11.73 38.33
N THR A 173 -3.03 12.12 38.62
CA THR A 173 -3.53 12.36 39.99
C THR A 173 -3.68 11.08 40.81
N ASN A 174 -3.76 9.92 40.19
CA ASN A 174 -4.03 8.63 40.85
C ASN A 174 -2.80 7.70 40.81
N ALA A 175 -1.62 8.26 41.09
CA ALA A 175 -0.37 7.53 41.05
C ALA A 175 0.62 8.07 42.09
N ASN A 176 1.53 7.22 42.53
CA ASN A 176 2.71 7.61 43.29
C ASN A 176 3.89 7.74 42.33
N CYS A 177 4.54 8.90 42.34
CA CYS A 177 5.74 9.14 41.56
C CYS A 177 6.98 8.84 42.40
N SER A 178 7.96 8.16 41.83
CA SER A 178 9.25 7.87 42.44
C SER A 178 10.36 8.32 41.49
N ASN A 179 11.16 9.30 41.93
CA ASN A 179 12.30 9.78 41.16
C ASN A 179 13.47 8.79 41.26
N HIS A 180 14.16 8.58 40.14
CA HIS A 180 15.38 7.77 40.01
C HIS A 180 16.42 8.55 39.21
N GLN A 181 17.67 8.14 39.31
CA GLN A 181 18.73 8.84 38.60
C GLN A 181 18.56 8.76 37.07
N GLY A 182 18.28 9.91 36.45
CA GLY A 182 18.04 10.06 35.03
C GLY A 182 16.65 9.64 34.55
N SER A 183 15.71 9.39 35.48
CA SER A 183 14.38 8.86 35.12
C SER A 183 13.44 8.93 36.33
N TYR A 184 12.18 8.58 36.09
CA TYR A 184 11.19 8.42 37.15
C TYR A 184 10.31 7.18 36.88
N SER A 185 9.56 6.77 37.87
CA SER A 185 8.59 5.71 37.75
C SER A 185 7.25 6.07 38.40
N CYS A 186 6.17 5.70 37.70
CA CYS A 186 4.80 5.88 38.14
C CYS A 186 4.23 4.55 38.63
N LYS A 187 3.73 4.56 39.87
CA LYS A 187 3.06 3.41 40.49
C LYS A 187 1.59 3.74 40.63
N CYS A 188 0.72 3.10 39.87
CA CYS A 188 -0.71 3.38 39.79
C CYS A 188 -1.42 2.91 41.08
N HIS A 189 -2.49 3.65 41.47
CA HIS A 189 -3.45 3.23 42.50
C HIS A 189 -4.41 2.15 41.94
N GLU A 190 -5.15 1.50 42.79
CA GLU A 190 -6.16 0.53 42.40
C GLU A 190 -7.20 1.16 41.46
N GLY A 191 -7.57 0.46 40.40
CA GLY A 191 -8.47 0.96 39.35
C GLY A 191 -7.78 1.70 38.21
N TYR A 192 -6.48 1.99 38.32
CA TYR A 192 -5.69 2.71 37.32
C TYR A 192 -4.57 1.86 36.81
N SER A 193 -4.14 2.09 35.55
CA SER A 193 -3.05 1.39 34.92
C SER A 193 -2.26 2.29 34.00
N ASN A 194 -0.95 2.02 33.89
CA ASN A 194 -0.07 2.55 32.86
C ASN A 194 0.34 1.48 31.84
N TYR A 195 -0.37 0.36 31.81
CA TYR A 195 -0.13 -0.79 30.91
C TYR A 195 1.30 -1.35 31.02
N GLY A 196 1.92 -1.27 32.20
CA GLY A 196 3.30 -1.68 32.43
C GLY A 196 4.36 -0.69 31.92
N ASN A 197 3.98 0.48 31.42
CA ASN A 197 4.89 1.55 31.01
C ASN A 197 5.20 2.46 32.21
N SER A 198 6.26 2.18 32.95
CA SER A 198 6.59 2.83 34.23
C SER A 198 6.72 4.36 34.16
N GLN A 199 6.99 4.94 32.99
CA GLN A 199 7.12 6.38 32.76
C GLN A 199 5.86 7.03 32.18
N SER A 200 4.76 6.29 32.05
CA SER A 200 3.50 6.79 31.52
C SER A 200 2.51 7.13 32.64
N LYS A 201 1.61 8.07 32.36
CA LYS A 201 0.54 8.45 33.29
C LYS A 201 -0.39 7.26 33.55
N CYS A 202 -0.84 7.17 34.78
CA CYS A 202 -1.86 6.21 35.15
C CYS A 202 -3.24 6.71 34.71
N THR A 203 -3.90 5.95 33.86
CA THR A 203 -5.26 6.20 33.37
C THR A 203 -6.23 5.23 33.99
N GLU A 204 -7.48 5.65 34.12
CA GLU A 204 -8.54 4.76 34.56
C GLU A 204 -8.72 3.59 33.63
N MET A 205 -8.83 2.37 34.15
CA MET A 205 -8.97 1.15 33.35
C MET A 205 -10.24 0.42 33.76
N SER A 206 -11.22 0.35 32.83
CA SER A 206 -12.39 -0.52 32.98
C SER A 206 -12.15 -1.84 32.29
N CYS A 207 -12.53 -2.94 32.94
CA CYS A 207 -12.48 -4.30 32.39
C CYS A 207 -13.88 -4.83 32.01
N ASP A 208 -14.91 -3.99 32.06
CA ASP A 208 -16.31 -4.38 31.85
C ASP A 208 -16.56 -4.78 30.38
N HIS A 209 -15.78 -4.25 29.44
CA HIS A 209 -15.82 -4.62 28.01
C HIS A 209 -15.54 -6.09 27.75
N PHE A 210 -14.93 -6.81 28.72
CA PHE A 210 -14.64 -8.24 28.63
C PHE A 210 -15.67 -9.10 29.38
N GLU A 211 -16.80 -8.54 29.76
CA GLU A 211 -17.89 -9.26 30.39
C GLU A 211 -18.79 -9.93 29.34
N SER A 212 -19.05 -11.22 29.48
CA SER A 212 -19.91 -11.97 28.56
C SER A 212 -21.30 -12.13 29.17
N ASP A 213 -22.17 -11.14 28.97
CA ASP A 213 -23.53 -11.14 29.56
C ASP A 213 -24.58 -11.86 28.72
N THR A 214 -24.28 -12.37 27.53
CA THR A 214 -25.29 -13.01 26.68
C THR A 214 -25.15 -14.53 26.65
N GLU A 215 -26.28 -15.25 26.85
CA GLU A 215 -26.33 -16.71 26.72
C GLU A 215 -25.91 -17.21 25.33
N ASP A 216 -26.05 -16.38 24.30
CA ASP A 216 -25.78 -16.67 22.88
C ASP A 216 -24.28 -16.60 22.50
N THR A 217 -23.40 -16.13 23.40
CA THR A 217 -21.95 -16.03 23.08
C THR A 217 -21.31 -17.40 23.01
N PRO A 218 -20.53 -17.73 21.94
CA PRO A 218 -19.87 -19.01 21.80
C PRO A 218 -18.94 -19.33 22.98
N ALA A 219 -18.88 -20.59 23.39
CA ALA A 219 -18.06 -21.03 24.53
C ALA A 219 -16.59 -20.64 24.40
N LYS A 220 -16.03 -20.69 23.18
CA LYS A 220 -14.64 -20.29 22.88
C LYS A 220 -14.44 -18.79 23.11
N LEU A 221 -15.36 -17.93 22.63
CA LEU A 221 -15.29 -16.48 22.84
C LEU A 221 -15.39 -16.14 24.34
N LYS A 222 -16.26 -16.83 25.09
CA LYS A 222 -16.32 -16.69 26.55
C LYS A 222 -14.99 -16.98 27.23
N THR A 223 -14.27 -18.01 26.76
CA THR A 223 -12.95 -18.35 27.30
C THR A 223 -11.90 -17.27 27.02
N LEU A 224 -11.89 -16.70 25.82
CA LEU A 224 -11.00 -15.58 25.48
C LEU A 224 -11.33 -14.35 26.31
N LEU A 225 -12.60 -13.95 26.37
CA LEU A 225 -13.04 -12.78 27.16
C LEU A 225 -12.70 -12.94 28.65
N ALA A 226 -12.83 -14.14 29.22
CA ALA A 226 -12.43 -14.43 30.59
C ALA A 226 -10.92 -14.29 30.80
N LEU A 227 -10.10 -14.76 29.84
CA LEU A 227 -8.64 -14.58 29.86
C LEU A 227 -8.27 -13.08 29.79
N LEU A 228 -8.87 -12.33 28.87
CA LEU A 228 -8.62 -10.90 28.71
C LEU A 228 -9.06 -10.11 29.94
N ARG A 229 -10.21 -10.46 30.54
CA ARG A 229 -10.68 -9.86 31.80
C ARG A 229 -9.70 -10.10 32.94
N SER A 230 -9.28 -11.35 33.15
CA SER A 230 -8.29 -11.68 34.17
C SER A 230 -6.98 -10.94 33.96
N SER A 231 -6.52 -10.81 32.71
CA SER A 231 -5.33 -10.03 32.35
C SER A 231 -5.51 -8.55 32.59
N CYS A 232 -6.67 -7.97 32.24
CA CYS A 232 -7.03 -6.59 32.52
C CYS A 232 -7.05 -6.31 34.02
N GLU A 233 -7.71 -7.15 34.82
CA GLU A 233 -7.76 -7.02 36.28
C GLU A 233 -6.38 -7.11 36.92
N SER A 234 -5.47 -7.96 36.40
CA SER A 234 -4.08 -8.07 36.89
C SER A 234 -3.26 -6.82 36.61
N MET A 235 -3.66 -6.00 35.63
CA MET A 235 -2.98 -4.73 35.29
C MET A 235 -3.54 -3.53 36.04
N ARG A 236 -4.66 -3.66 36.74
CA ARG A 236 -5.24 -2.63 37.60
C ARG A 236 -4.51 -2.58 38.92
N GLY A 237 -3.43 -1.81 39.01
CA GLY A 237 -2.72 -1.62 40.28
C GLY A 237 -1.21 -1.59 40.19
N PRO A 238 -0.56 -1.67 41.34
CA PRO A 238 0.87 -1.34 41.50
C PRO A 238 1.86 -2.39 40.93
N ASN A 239 1.40 -3.59 40.58
CA ASN A 239 2.26 -4.71 40.20
C ASN A 239 1.97 -5.22 38.78
N SER A 240 1.64 -4.32 37.85
CA SER A 240 1.35 -4.69 36.46
C SER A 240 2.60 -5.23 35.75
N HIS A 241 2.49 -6.40 35.15
CA HIS A 241 3.52 -7.00 34.30
C HIS A 241 3.11 -6.94 32.84
N GLN A 242 4.04 -6.62 31.94
CA GLN A 242 3.80 -6.63 30.50
C GLN A 242 3.72 -8.06 29.98
N ILE A 243 2.55 -8.47 29.51
CA ILE A 243 2.27 -9.77 28.87
C ILE A 243 1.67 -9.59 27.46
N GLY A 244 1.86 -8.40 26.86
CA GLY A 244 1.20 -8.00 25.61
C GLY A 244 1.47 -8.93 24.45
N GLU A 245 2.69 -9.40 24.24
CA GLU A 245 3.05 -10.30 23.15
C GLU A 245 2.33 -11.64 23.28
N GLN A 246 2.26 -12.20 24.51
CA GLN A 246 1.56 -13.45 24.76
C GLN A 246 0.05 -13.33 24.59
N LEU A 247 -0.53 -12.20 25.02
CA LEU A 247 -1.95 -11.95 24.81
C LEU A 247 -2.29 -11.77 23.32
N LEU A 248 -1.40 -11.14 22.56
CA LEU A 248 -1.56 -10.96 21.11
C LEU A 248 -1.57 -12.32 20.40
N GLU A 249 -0.65 -13.22 20.74
CA GLU A 249 -0.60 -14.58 20.20
C GLU A 249 -1.88 -15.38 20.53
N ASN A 250 -2.34 -15.30 21.77
CA ASN A 250 -3.58 -15.95 22.20
C ASN A 250 -4.81 -15.40 21.43
N LEU A 251 -4.89 -14.08 21.26
CA LEU A 251 -5.96 -13.43 20.51
C LEU A 251 -6.03 -13.93 19.08
N PHE A 252 -4.89 -14.02 18.39
CA PHE A 252 -4.87 -14.43 16.98
C PHE A 252 -5.08 -15.94 16.82
N THR A 253 -4.53 -16.77 17.71
CA THR A 253 -4.84 -18.19 17.71
C THR A 253 -6.34 -18.45 17.86
N PHE A 254 -6.98 -17.71 18.76
CA PHE A 254 -8.43 -17.77 18.95
C PHE A 254 -9.21 -17.29 17.72
N THR A 255 -8.80 -16.15 17.14
CA THR A 255 -9.45 -15.59 15.94
C THR A 255 -9.34 -16.58 14.77
N ASP A 256 -8.18 -17.20 14.58
CA ASP A 256 -7.99 -18.23 13.56
C ASP A 256 -8.89 -19.44 13.74
N GLU A 257 -9.03 -19.94 14.98
CA GLU A 257 -9.94 -21.05 15.28
C GLU A 257 -11.41 -20.70 15.01
N LEU A 258 -11.78 -19.44 15.26
CA LEU A 258 -13.14 -18.95 15.07
C LEU A 258 -13.46 -18.79 13.57
N LEU A 259 -12.54 -18.24 12.80
CA LEU A 259 -12.65 -18.09 11.35
C LEU A 259 -12.64 -19.45 10.62
N SER A 260 -11.79 -20.38 11.06
CA SER A 260 -11.71 -21.74 10.47
C SER A 260 -12.96 -22.59 10.71
N GLY A 261 -13.74 -22.26 11.74
CA GLY A 261 -14.98 -22.99 12.10
C GLY A 261 -16.18 -22.74 11.18
N GLY A 262 -16.10 -21.81 10.21
CA GLY A 262 -17.16 -21.54 9.24
C GLY A 262 -18.49 -20.98 9.81
N ASN A 263 -18.54 -20.63 11.09
CA ASN A 263 -19.77 -20.32 11.83
C ASN A 263 -20.13 -18.83 11.90
N ILE A 264 -19.46 -17.93 11.16
CA ILE A 264 -19.77 -16.49 11.19
C ILE A 264 -20.80 -16.15 10.10
N ALA A 265 -21.95 -16.82 10.16
CA ALA A 265 -23.08 -16.54 9.26
C ALA A 265 -24.05 -15.49 9.84
N ASP A 266 -23.96 -15.20 11.14
CA ASP A 266 -24.85 -14.26 11.84
C ASP A 266 -24.13 -12.93 12.13
N GLY A 267 -24.78 -11.80 11.80
CA GLY A 267 -24.28 -10.44 12.05
C GLY A 267 -24.00 -10.15 13.53
N LYS A 268 -24.74 -10.75 14.45
CA LYS A 268 -24.48 -10.62 15.89
C LYS A 268 -23.14 -11.24 16.27
N MET A 269 -22.85 -12.41 15.72
CA MET A 269 -21.60 -13.10 15.96
C MET A 269 -20.41 -12.32 15.42
N LEU A 270 -20.56 -11.76 14.22
CA LEU A 270 -19.53 -10.91 13.60
C LEU A 270 -19.29 -9.66 14.48
N ASN A 271 -20.36 -9.02 14.97
CA ASN A 271 -20.25 -7.87 15.83
C ASN A 271 -19.45 -8.17 17.11
N HIS A 272 -19.80 -9.24 17.81
CA HIS A 272 -19.07 -9.66 19.02
C HIS A 272 -17.59 -10.00 18.75
N CYS A 273 -17.30 -10.55 17.59
CA CYS A 273 -15.92 -10.88 17.20
C CYS A 273 -15.11 -9.62 16.93
N LEU A 274 -15.62 -8.70 16.13
CA LEU A 274 -14.92 -7.44 15.77
C LEU A 274 -14.73 -6.56 17.01
N ASP A 275 -15.74 -6.43 17.85
CA ASP A 275 -15.68 -5.69 19.12
C ASP A 275 -14.67 -6.30 20.11
N ALA A 276 -14.65 -7.63 20.23
CA ALA A 276 -13.67 -8.33 21.05
C ALA A 276 -12.22 -8.09 20.56
N VAL A 277 -11.98 -8.08 19.24
CA VAL A 277 -10.66 -7.77 18.68
C VAL A 277 -10.30 -6.31 18.95
N GLU A 278 -11.18 -5.36 18.72
CA GLU A 278 -10.94 -3.94 18.98
C GLU A 278 -10.56 -3.69 20.44
N ASN A 279 -11.37 -4.16 21.39
CA ASN A 279 -11.13 -4.00 22.84
C ASN A 279 -9.85 -4.73 23.28
N SER A 280 -9.56 -5.90 22.72
CA SER A 280 -8.31 -6.62 22.95
C SER A 280 -7.10 -5.82 22.48
N MET A 281 -7.15 -5.22 21.29
CA MET A 281 -6.05 -4.42 20.77
C MET A 281 -5.82 -3.14 21.59
N ARG A 282 -6.88 -2.53 22.16
CA ARG A 282 -6.77 -1.41 23.10
C ARG A 282 -6.07 -1.81 24.40
N LEU A 283 -6.26 -3.03 24.86
CA LEU A 283 -5.58 -3.58 26.03
C LEU A 283 -4.13 -3.97 25.73
N ILE A 284 -3.88 -4.61 24.59
CA ILE A 284 -2.60 -5.21 24.20
C ILE A 284 -1.62 -4.17 23.64
N GLY A 285 -2.09 -3.28 22.77
CA GLY A 285 -1.26 -2.32 22.03
C GLY A 285 -0.28 -1.55 22.92
N PRO A 286 -0.71 -0.92 24.03
CA PRO A 286 0.18 -0.19 24.92
C PRO A 286 1.27 -1.05 25.59
N GLN A 287 1.09 -2.36 25.67
CA GLN A 287 2.00 -3.29 26.35
C GLN A 287 3.11 -3.83 25.45
N LEU A 288 2.98 -3.73 24.12
CA LEU A 288 3.98 -4.25 23.17
C LEU A 288 5.29 -3.49 23.32
N LYS A 289 6.42 -4.19 23.38
CA LYS A 289 7.74 -3.60 23.65
C LYS A 289 8.35 -2.96 22.42
N GLU A 290 8.22 -3.63 21.27
CA GLU A 290 8.80 -3.18 20.02
C GLU A 290 8.04 -1.96 19.45
N PRO A 291 8.73 -1.01 18.82
CA PRO A 291 8.08 0.15 18.18
C PRO A 291 7.10 -0.25 17.07
N VAL A 292 7.37 -1.35 16.37
CA VAL A 292 6.49 -1.93 15.36
C VAL A 292 6.48 -3.44 15.54
N THR A 293 5.32 -3.99 15.83
CA THR A 293 5.09 -5.43 15.97
C THR A 293 4.24 -5.91 14.80
N ARG A 294 4.71 -6.96 14.13
CA ARG A 294 3.97 -7.64 13.06
C ARG A 294 3.70 -9.07 13.49
N MET A 295 2.46 -9.50 13.28
CA MET A 295 2.05 -10.87 13.54
C MET A 295 1.19 -11.37 12.37
N GLU A 296 1.53 -12.55 11.88
CA GLU A 296 0.78 -13.22 10.81
C GLU A 296 0.45 -14.64 11.25
N THR A 297 -0.81 -15.00 11.08
CA THR A 297 -1.35 -16.33 11.30
C THR A 297 -2.03 -16.84 10.04
N HIS A 298 -2.69 -18.00 10.10
CA HIS A 298 -3.34 -18.57 8.92
C HIS A 298 -4.41 -17.64 8.33
N ASN A 299 -5.30 -17.10 9.20
CA ASN A 299 -6.46 -16.29 8.78
C ASN A 299 -6.37 -14.82 9.15
N THR A 300 -5.34 -14.41 9.89
CA THR A 300 -5.23 -13.06 10.41
C THR A 300 -3.84 -12.47 10.18
N PHE A 301 -3.76 -11.20 9.86
CA PHE A 301 -2.52 -10.43 9.80
C PHE A 301 -2.69 -9.15 10.62
N ALA A 302 -1.71 -8.77 11.43
CA ALA A 302 -1.71 -7.50 12.14
C ALA A 302 -0.37 -6.78 12.10
N GLU A 303 -0.42 -5.47 12.03
CA GLU A 303 0.70 -4.57 12.27
C GLU A 303 0.28 -3.54 13.33
N VAL A 304 1.13 -3.38 14.34
CA VAL A 304 0.91 -2.46 15.45
C VAL A 304 2.13 -1.57 15.59
N ALA A 305 1.93 -0.26 15.52
CA ALA A 305 2.97 0.73 15.81
C ALA A 305 2.74 1.36 17.19
N VAL A 306 3.77 1.42 18.02
CA VAL A 306 3.71 1.98 19.37
C VAL A 306 4.80 3.04 19.53
N MET A 307 4.39 4.21 19.98
CA MET A 307 5.31 5.31 20.31
C MET A 307 5.21 5.63 21.81
N ARG A 308 6.36 5.84 22.43
CA ARG A 308 6.47 6.18 23.85
C ARG A 308 7.36 7.40 24.02
N GLY A 309 7.06 8.24 25.01
CA GLY A 309 7.85 9.42 25.32
C GLY A 309 7.07 10.42 26.16
N GLN A 310 7.75 11.45 26.65
CA GLN A 310 7.12 12.51 27.43
C GLN A 310 6.32 13.49 26.57
N THR A 311 6.71 13.65 25.29
CA THR A 311 6.03 14.53 24.34
C THR A 311 5.19 13.71 23.36
N PRO A 312 3.99 14.19 22.99
CA PRO A 312 3.17 13.54 21.99
C PRO A 312 3.94 13.37 20.68
N PRO A 313 3.86 12.21 20.01
CA PRO A 313 4.45 12.02 18.69
C PRO A 313 3.75 12.90 17.65
N SER A 314 4.49 13.33 16.62
CA SER A 314 4.00 14.15 15.51
C SER A 314 4.29 13.48 14.17
N GLY A 315 3.58 13.91 13.13
CA GLY A 315 3.74 13.39 11.78
C GLY A 315 2.75 12.27 11.45
N ARG A 316 3.02 11.49 10.40
CA ARG A 316 2.12 10.43 9.90
C ARG A 316 2.57 9.05 10.33
N VAL A 317 1.60 8.23 10.70
CA VAL A 317 1.76 6.78 10.87
C VAL A 317 1.14 6.07 9.69
N THR A 318 1.84 5.06 9.19
CA THR A 318 1.36 4.21 8.10
C THR A 318 1.57 2.76 8.49
N LEU A 319 0.49 1.99 8.48
CA LEU A 319 0.49 0.56 8.75
C LEU A 319 0.08 -0.19 7.49
N SER A 320 0.70 -1.33 7.24
CA SER A 320 0.46 -2.12 6.04
C SER A 320 0.20 -3.59 6.36
N THR A 321 -0.82 -4.15 5.75
CA THR A 321 -1.08 -5.59 5.74
C THR A 321 -0.87 -6.14 4.34
N ASP A 322 -1.05 -7.42 4.14
CA ASP A 322 -1.00 -8.08 2.84
C ASP A 322 -2.03 -7.56 1.83
N SER A 323 -3.11 -6.94 2.31
CA SER A 323 -4.29 -6.56 1.53
C SER A 323 -4.75 -5.12 1.70
N ALA A 324 -4.20 -4.38 2.67
CA ALA A 324 -4.60 -3.01 2.93
C ALA A 324 -3.46 -2.17 3.52
N LEU A 325 -3.56 -0.85 3.32
CA LEU A 325 -2.68 0.15 3.89
C LEU A 325 -3.54 1.18 4.62
N PHE A 326 -3.19 1.47 5.86
CA PHE A 326 -3.84 2.47 6.72
C PHE A 326 -2.88 3.62 6.97
N SER A 327 -3.31 4.85 6.79
CA SER A 327 -2.50 6.04 7.03
C SER A 327 -3.30 7.13 7.76
N THR A 328 -2.73 7.64 8.85
CA THR A 328 -3.31 8.73 9.65
C THR A 328 -2.22 9.59 10.27
N SER A 329 -2.59 10.70 10.93
CA SER A 329 -1.64 11.50 11.72
C SER A 329 -1.53 10.99 13.16
N TRP A 330 -0.34 11.16 13.77
CA TRP A 330 -0.17 10.82 15.20
C TRP A 330 -1.06 11.69 16.11
N GLU A 331 -1.38 12.90 15.68
CA GLU A 331 -2.31 13.79 16.39
C GLU A 331 -3.71 13.16 16.50
N THR A 332 -4.18 12.50 15.42
CA THR A 332 -5.45 11.75 15.42
C THR A 332 -5.37 10.50 16.31
N VAL A 333 -4.23 9.82 16.31
CA VAL A 333 -3.98 8.62 17.13
C VAL A 333 -3.95 8.96 18.63
N VAL A 334 -3.34 10.09 19.01
CA VAL A 334 -3.22 10.58 20.39
C VAL A 334 -4.57 11.13 20.91
N GLY A 335 -5.29 11.89 20.08
CA GLY A 335 -6.50 12.57 20.48
C GLY A 335 -6.26 13.71 21.47
N LYS A 336 -7.16 13.88 22.46
CA LYS A 336 -7.14 15.01 23.41
C LYS A 336 -6.18 14.83 24.57
N SER A 337 -5.84 13.62 24.95
CA SER A 337 -4.98 13.32 26.09
C SER A 337 -3.86 12.37 25.72
N TYR A 338 -2.63 12.67 26.14
CA TYR A 338 -1.48 11.83 25.92
C TYR A 338 -0.96 11.27 27.26
N PRO A 339 -1.09 9.96 27.52
CA PRO A 339 -0.64 9.36 28.77
C PRO A 339 0.86 9.05 28.83
N GLY A 340 1.64 9.29 27.76
CA GLY A 340 3.06 8.94 27.64
C GLY A 340 3.31 7.79 26.65
N PHE A 341 2.25 7.29 26.01
CA PHE A 341 2.31 6.35 24.89
C PHE A 341 1.17 6.63 23.89
N ALA A 342 1.36 6.21 22.67
CA ALA A 342 0.32 6.15 21.66
C ALA A 342 0.54 4.91 20.79
N PHE A 343 -0.54 4.27 20.35
CA PHE A 343 -0.46 3.13 19.43
C PHE A 343 -1.49 3.22 18.33
N ALA A 344 -1.16 2.67 17.18
CA ALA A 344 -2.07 2.42 16.08
C ALA A 344 -1.92 0.96 15.64
N ALA A 345 -3.02 0.29 15.40
CA ALA A 345 -3.06 -1.10 14.98
C ALA A 345 -3.97 -1.27 13.75
N LEU A 346 -3.55 -2.13 12.85
CA LEU A 346 -4.33 -2.57 11.69
C LEU A 346 -4.37 -4.10 11.69
N VAL A 347 -5.57 -4.66 11.77
CA VAL A 347 -5.81 -6.11 11.75
C VAL A 347 -6.58 -6.46 10.48
N SER A 348 -6.10 -7.41 9.70
CA SER A 348 -6.73 -7.90 8.46
C SER A 348 -7.16 -9.36 8.63
N TYR A 349 -8.36 -9.69 8.13
CA TYR A 349 -8.93 -11.03 8.18
C TYR A 349 -8.96 -11.65 6.78
N LYS A 350 -8.30 -12.80 6.59
CA LYS A 350 -8.11 -13.41 5.26
C LYS A 350 -9.38 -14.09 4.72
N ASP A 351 -10.19 -14.69 5.58
CA ASP A 351 -11.36 -15.53 5.19
C ASP A 351 -12.68 -15.08 5.84
N LEU A 352 -12.84 -13.79 6.11
CA LEU A 352 -14.10 -13.28 6.62
C LEU A 352 -15.11 -13.11 5.47
N ASN A 353 -15.72 -14.22 5.03
CA ASN A 353 -16.83 -14.18 4.08
C ASN A 353 -18.12 -13.81 4.84
N SER A 354 -18.54 -12.55 4.72
CA SER A 354 -19.87 -12.15 5.19
C SER A 354 -20.95 -12.85 4.36
N SER A 355 -21.90 -13.48 5.04
CA SER A 355 -23.04 -14.12 4.38
C SER A 355 -23.80 -13.11 3.50
N SER A 356 -24.36 -13.58 2.39
CA SER A 356 -25.16 -12.75 1.46
C SER A 356 -26.28 -11.96 2.18
N ASP A 357 -26.78 -12.46 3.30
CA ASP A 357 -27.85 -11.84 4.07
C ASP A 357 -27.43 -10.53 4.77
N LEU A 358 -26.17 -10.42 5.21
CA LEU A 358 -25.60 -9.20 5.80
C LEU A 358 -25.39 -8.09 4.76
N LEU A 359 -25.19 -8.47 3.50
CA LEU A 359 -25.05 -7.54 2.38
C LEU A 359 -26.43 -7.07 1.84
N HIS A 360 -27.49 -7.89 1.97
CA HIS A 360 -28.83 -7.55 1.53
C HIS A 360 -29.48 -6.42 2.36
N LYS A 361 -29.15 -6.26 3.64
CA LYS A 361 -29.66 -5.14 4.46
C LYS A 361 -29.28 -3.79 3.89
N MET A 362 -28.12 -3.67 3.24
CA MET A 362 -27.66 -2.42 2.62
C MET A 362 -28.49 -1.98 1.41
N SER A 363 -29.10 -2.93 0.69
CA SER A 363 -29.91 -2.65 -0.50
C SER A 363 -31.22 -1.92 -0.18
N ASN A 364 -31.75 -2.08 1.03
CA ASN A 364 -33.05 -1.52 1.44
C ASN A 364 -32.97 -0.06 1.92
N GLU A 365 -31.79 0.43 2.34
CA GLU A 365 -31.64 1.80 2.84
C GLU A 365 -31.44 2.89 1.77
N ARG A 366 -30.96 2.53 0.58
CA ARG A 366 -30.65 3.50 -0.50
C ARG A 366 -31.72 3.64 -1.58
N SER A 367 -32.80 2.90 -1.53
CA SER A 367 -33.81 2.92 -2.57
C SER A 367 -34.99 3.82 -2.23
N ASP A 368 -34.85 5.12 -2.49
CA ASP A 368 -36.00 5.98 -2.87
C ASP A 368 -36.52 5.63 -4.30
N ASP A 369 -35.76 4.84 -5.06
CA ASP A 369 -36.15 4.24 -6.33
C ASP A 369 -36.48 2.74 -6.15
N LYS A 370 -37.74 2.43 -6.08
CA LYS A 370 -38.35 1.10 -5.85
C LYS A 370 -38.03 0.01 -6.91
N GLU A 371 -37.12 0.20 -7.86
CA GLU A 371 -36.97 -0.70 -9.03
C GLU A 371 -35.59 -1.31 -9.24
N ARG A 372 -34.54 -1.04 -8.44
CA ARG A 372 -33.19 -1.58 -8.70
C ARG A 372 -32.68 -2.44 -7.55
N SER A 373 -32.80 -3.75 -7.67
CA SER A 373 -32.11 -4.68 -6.75
C SER A 373 -30.61 -4.71 -7.06
N VAL A 374 -29.82 -3.88 -6.39
CA VAL A 374 -28.36 -3.92 -6.47
C VAL A 374 -27.87 -5.11 -5.66
N THR A 375 -27.02 -5.95 -6.25
CA THR A 375 -26.36 -7.03 -5.53
C THR A 375 -24.98 -6.54 -5.08
N TYR A 376 -24.68 -6.66 -3.77
CA TYR A 376 -23.39 -6.31 -3.21
C TYR A 376 -22.55 -7.57 -3.00
N GLN A 377 -21.27 -7.47 -3.32
CA GLN A 377 -20.28 -8.51 -3.08
C GLN A 377 -19.06 -7.90 -2.41
N LEU A 378 -18.49 -8.59 -1.42
CA LEU A 378 -17.24 -8.17 -0.77
C LEU A 378 -16.08 -8.33 -1.76
N ASN A 379 -15.36 -7.24 -2.04
CA ASN A 379 -14.22 -7.26 -2.97
C ASN A 379 -12.89 -6.81 -2.33
N SER A 380 -12.84 -6.75 -1.03
CA SER A 380 -11.58 -6.62 -0.26
C SER A 380 -11.61 -7.54 0.94
N LYS A 381 -10.46 -7.74 1.57
CA LYS A 381 -10.44 -8.29 2.93
C LYS A 381 -11.00 -7.24 3.89
N VAL A 382 -11.58 -7.73 4.99
CA VAL A 382 -12.04 -6.87 6.09
C VAL A 382 -10.82 -6.48 6.92
N VAL A 383 -10.72 -5.21 7.31
CA VAL A 383 -9.67 -4.72 8.20
C VAL A 383 -10.26 -3.93 9.35
N THR A 384 -9.75 -4.13 10.56
CA THR A 384 -10.08 -3.34 11.74
C THR A 384 -8.92 -2.40 12.07
N ALA A 385 -9.19 -1.11 12.17
CA ALA A 385 -8.21 -0.08 12.55
C ALA A 385 -8.49 0.41 13.96
N VAL A 386 -7.52 0.27 14.84
CA VAL A 386 -7.62 0.64 16.27
C VAL A 386 -6.51 1.62 16.63
N VAL A 387 -6.83 2.64 17.42
CA VAL A 387 -5.85 3.63 17.91
C VAL A 387 -6.03 3.87 19.39
N SER A 388 -5.02 4.51 20.02
CA SER A 388 -5.06 4.86 21.44
C SER A 388 -6.11 5.91 21.80
N ASN A 389 -6.56 6.73 20.85
CA ASN A 389 -7.66 7.66 21.05
C ASN A 389 -8.98 6.90 21.28
N GLU A 390 -9.71 7.23 22.32
CA GLU A 390 -11.03 6.65 22.62
C GLU A 390 -12.16 7.30 21.81
N GLU A 391 -12.00 8.58 21.44
CA GLU A 391 -13.00 9.31 20.67
C GLU A 391 -12.84 9.04 19.16
N THR A 392 -13.21 7.84 18.70
CA THR A 392 -13.03 7.41 17.30
C THR A 392 -14.28 7.56 16.43
N LYS A 393 -15.45 7.89 17.04
CA LYS A 393 -16.71 8.03 16.29
C LYS A 393 -16.75 9.23 15.36
N GLN A 394 -15.99 10.28 15.66
CA GLN A 394 -15.83 11.45 14.80
C GLN A 394 -14.44 12.03 14.95
N LEU A 395 -13.60 11.79 13.96
CA LEU A 395 -12.22 12.24 13.93
C LEU A 395 -12.13 13.68 13.41
N SER A 396 -11.15 14.43 13.92
CA SER A 396 -10.85 15.79 13.43
C SER A 396 -10.24 15.78 12.03
N GLU A 397 -9.45 14.74 11.71
CA GLU A 397 -8.87 14.49 10.40
C GLU A 397 -9.30 13.11 9.91
N SER A 398 -9.73 13.01 8.65
CA SER A 398 -10.13 11.74 8.04
C SER A 398 -8.93 10.80 7.86
N VAL A 399 -9.13 9.54 8.15
CA VAL A 399 -8.14 8.49 7.92
C VAL A 399 -8.21 7.98 6.49
N THR A 400 -7.08 7.55 5.97
CA THR A 400 -6.98 7.00 4.61
C THR A 400 -6.70 5.50 4.68
N LEU A 401 -7.52 4.72 3.96
CA LEU A 401 -7.36 3.29 3.80
C LEU A 401 -7.24 2.97 2.31
N VAL A 402 -6.24 2.19 1.94
CA VAL A 402 -6.07 1.68 0.57
C VAL A 402 -6.30 0.18 0.60
N PHE A 403 -7.30 -0.29 -0.11
CA PHE A 403 -7.66 -1.70 -0.18
C PHE A 403 -7.25 -2.31 -1.50
N ARG A 404 -6.61 -3.47 -1.45
CA ARG A 404 -6.39 -4.31 -2.62
C ARG A 404 -7.64 -5.12 -2.94
N HIS A 405 -8.04 -5.16 -4.20
CA HIS A 405 -9.18 -5.95 -4.66
C HIS A 405 -8.88 -7.45 -4.62
N VAL A 406 -9.89 -8.24 -4.25
CA VAL A 406 -9.86 -9.70 -4.35
C VAL A 406 -10.05 -10.12 -5.81
N GLU A 407 -11.02 -9.52 -6.49
CA GLU A 407 -11.25 -9.67 -7.93
C GLU A 407 -10.84 -8.38 -8.65
N GLU A 408 -9.82 -8.48 -9.51
CA GLU A 408 -9.34 -7.35 -10.30
C GLU A 408 -10.25 -7.13 -11.51
N ARG A 409 -11.17 -6.17 -11.39
CA ARG A 409 -12.09 -5.78 -12.47
C ARG A 409 -12.05 -4.27 -12.71
N VAL A 410 -12.23 -3.88 -13.96
CA VAL A 410 -12.37 -2.46 -14.31
C VAL A 410 -13.81 -2.02 -14.08
N GLU A 411 -14.00 -0.88 -13.44
CA GLU A 411 -15.30 -0.28 -13.18
C GLU A 411 -16.04 -0.01 -14.50
N SER A 412 -17.33 -0.34 -14.56
CA SER A 412 -18.17 -0.21 -15.74
C SER A 412 -19.56 0.32 -15.33
N GLU A 413 -20.41 0.66 -16.31
CA GLU A 413 -21.78 1.14 -16.04
C GLU A 413 -22.64 0.15 -15.21
N GLY A 414 -22.26 -1.14 -15.21
CA GLY A 414 -22.94 -2.20 -14.44
C GLY A 414 -22.25 -2.53 -13.10
N MET A 415 -21.15 -1.85 -12.71
CA MET A 415 -20.39 -2.19 -11.52
C MET A 415 -19.69 -0.97 -10.95
N ALA A 416 -19.78 -0.79 -9.64
CA ALA A 416 -19.10 0.27 -8.91
C ALA A 416 -18.55 -0.23 -7.58
N TYR A 417 -17.42 0.36 -7.14
CA TYR A 417 -16.83 0.09 -5.82
C TYR A 417 -17.35 1.08 -4.78
N SER A 418 -17.62 0.59 -3.56
CA SER A 418 -18.09 1.39 -2.43
C SER A 418 -17.28 1.09 -1.18
N CYS A 419 -16.77 2.14 -0.51
CA CYS A 419 -16.13 2.04 0.80
C CYS A 419 -17.20 1.89 1.88
N VAL A 420 -17.05 0.91 2.75
CA VAL A 420 -18.00 0.61 3.82
C VAL A 420 -17.28 0.32 5.13
N TYR A 421 -18.01 0.49 6.22
CA TYR A 421 -17.60 0.08 7.55
C TYR A 421 -18.71 -0.76 8.21
N TRP A 422 -18.34 -1.53 9.21
CA TRP A 422 -19.29 -2.31 10.01
C TRP A 422 -19.98 -1.40 11.03
N ASP A 423 -21.30 -1.25 10.91
CA ASP A 423 -22.12 -0.51 11.87
C ASP A 423 -22.65 -1.48 12.93
N GLU A 424 -22.10 -1.38 14.13
CA GLU A 424 -22.43 -2.24 15.26
C GLU A 424 -23.90 -2.10 15.69
N THR A 425 -24.46 -0.89 15.55
CA THR A 425 -25.84 -0.61 15.98
C THR A 425 -26.88 -1.24 15.06
N GLU A 426 -26.58 -1.29 13.77
CA GLU A 426 -27.46 -1.87 12.75
C GLU A 426 -27.11 -3.35 12.47
N GLY A 427 -25.91 -3.82 12.87
CA GLY A 427 -25.38 -5.14 12.57
C GLY A 427 -25.25 -5.38 11.07
N ALA A 428 -24.80 -4.36 10.33
CA ALA A 428 -24.73 -4.37 8.87
C ALA A 428 -23.60 -3.46 8.35
N TRP A 429 -23.23 -3.63 7.07
CA TRP A 429 -22.29 -2.75 6.41
C TRP A 429 -22.94 -1.41 6.05
N SER A 430 -22.30 -0.29 6.35
CA SER A 430 -22.76 1.07 6.08
C SER A 430 -21.70 1.89 5.34
N GLY A 431 -22.13 2.76 4.43
CA GLY A 431 -21.23 3.70 3.73
C GLY A 431 -21.19 5.09 4.34
N ARG A 432 -21.86 5.31 5.50
CA ARG A 432 -21.93 6.62 6.15
C ARG A 432 -20.55 7.04 6.67
N GLY A 433 -20.11 8.28 6.41
CA GLY A 433 -18.81 8.79 6.89
C GLY A 433 -17.58 8.26 6.16
N CYS A 434 -17.72 7.31 5.23
CA CYS A 434 -16.66 6.84 4.35
C CYS A 434 -16.87 7.30 2.90
N LYS A 435 -15.84 7.86 2.29
CA LYS A 435 -15.87 8.31 0.90
C LYS A 435 -14.78 7.63 0.10
N ARG A 436 -15.14 7.15 -1.09
CA ARG A 436 -14.16 6.71 -2.08
C ARG A 436 -13.50 7.94 -2.69
N THR A 437 -12.19 8.03 -2.63
CA THR A 437 -11.40 9.12 -3.26
C THR A 437 -10.87 8.72 -4.61
N GLU A 438 -10.30 7.52 -4.72
CA GLU A 438 -9.74 6.97 -5.95
C GLU A 438 -10.07 5.48 -6.05
N SER A 439 -10.19 4.96 -7.27
CA SER A 439 -10.37 3.53 -7.53
C SER A 439 -9.82 3.17 -8.90
N ASN A 440 -9.22 2.00 -8.99
CA ASN A 440 -8.77 1.39 -10.24
C ASN A 440 -9.14 -0.10 -10.26
N SER A 441 -8.63 -0.89 -11.19
CA SER A 441 -8.91 -2.33 -11.28
C SER A 441 -8.37 -3.14 -10.10
N THR A 442 -7.32 -2.67 -9.41
CA THR A 442 -6.57 -3.42 -8.39
C THR A 442 -6.73 -2.87 -6.98
N HIS A 443 -7.02 -1.58 -6.82
CA HIS A 443 -7.08 -0.91 -5.53
C HIS A 443 -8.21 0.12 -5.46
N THR A 444 -8.76 0.30 -4.25
CA THR A 444 -9.67 1.41 -3.91
C THR A 444 -9.14 2.17 -2.71
N VAL A 445 -9.11 3.50 -2.81
CA VAL A 445 -8.73 4.41 -1.73
C VAL A 445 -9.99 4.97 -1.06
N CYS A 446 -10.10 4.72 0.24
CA CYS A 446 -11.18 5.17 1.09
C CYS A 446 -10.70 6.25 2.06
N SER A 447 -11.50 7.30 2.25
CA SER A 447 -11.30 8.32 3.27
C SER A 447 -12.49 8.27 4.24
N CYS A 448 -12.23 7.95 5.51
CA CYS A 448 -13.24 7.75 6.53
C CYS A 448 -13.06 8.74 7.69
N SER A 449 -14.17 9.27 8.22
CA SER A 449 -14.18 10.25 9.32
C SER A 449 -14.27 9.62 10.71
N HIS A 450 -14.22 8.31 10.81
CA HIS A 450 -14.27 7.52 12.04
C HIS A 450 -13.40 6.27 11.91
N LEU A 451 -13.21 5.55 13.02
CA LEU A 451 -12.54 4.24 13.03
C LEU A 451 -13.55 3.14 13.34
N SER A 452 -13.39 2.02 12.69
CA SER A 452 -14.19 0.80 12.82
C SER A 452 -13.51 -0.35 12.07
N SER A 453 -14.27 -1.38 11.71
CA SER A 453 -13.88 -2.40 10.74
C SER A 453 -14.37 -2.00 9.35
N PHE A 454 -13.48 -2.01 8.37
CA PHE A 454 -13.70 -1.49 7.03
C PHE A 454 -13.54 -2.54 5.94
N ALA A 455 -14.24 -2.33 4.82
CA ALA A 455 -14.10 -3.14 3.62
C ALA A 455 -14.48 -2.34 2.36
N VAL A 456 -14.20 -2.92 1.19
CA VAL A 456 -14.71 -2.45 -0.09
C VAL A 456 -15.72 -3.43 -0.63
N LEU A 457 -16.93 -2.94 -0.92
CA LEU A 457 -17.97 -3.67 -1.60
C LEU A 457 -17.97 -3.35 -3.10
N MET A 458 -18.20 -4.37 -3.90
CA MET A 458 -18.52 -4.25 -5.30
C MET A 458 -20.03 -4.29 -5.46
N ALA A 459 -20.62 -3.17 -5.88
CA ALA A 459 -22.03 -3.06 -6.22
C ALA A 459 -22.20 -3.53 -7.68
N LEU A 460 -22.94 -4.62 -7.85
CA LEU A 460 -23.32 -5.13 -9.17
C LEU A 460 -24.73 -4.64 -9.50
N TYR A 461 -24.80 -3.69 -10.40
CA TYR A 461 -26.08 -3.22 -10.91
C TYR A 461 -26.61 -4.25 -11.92
N PRO A 462 -27.90 -4.61 -11.87
CA PRO A 462 -28.49 -5.41 -12.94
C PRO A 462 -28.25 -4.66 -14.25
N VAL A 463 -27.63 -5.36 -15.20
CA VAL A 463 -27.48 -4.83 -16.57
C VAL A 463 -28.86 -4.42 -17.02
N GLN A 464 -29.12 -3.12 -17.20
CA GLN A 464 -30.33 -2.68 -17.90
C GLN A 464 -30.19 -3.24 -19.31
N ASP A 465 -31.17 -4.07 -19.71
CA ASP A 465 -31.28 -4.45 -21.11
C ASP A 465 -31.25 -3.15 -21.91
N ALA A 466 -30.20 -2.98 -22.72
CA ALA A 466 -30.07 -1.80 -23.53
C ALA A 466 -31.37 -1.66 -24.33
N PHE A 467 -32.03 -0.52 -24.27
CA PHE A 467 -33.29 -0.28 -24.95
C PHE A 467 -33.24 -0.73 -26.42
N ASP A 468 -32.07 -0.54 -27.05
CA ASP A 468 -31.77 -0.97 -28.40
C ASP A 468 -31.82 -2.49 -28.55
N LEU A 469 -31.32 -3.27 -27.60
CA LEU A 469 -31.35 -4.73 -27.65
C LEU A 469 -32.76 -5.27 -27.48
N VAL A 470 -33.55 -4.70 -26.58
CA VAL A 470 -34.95 -5.07 -26.37
C VAL A 470 -35.77 -4.74 -27.62
N LEU A 471 -35.56 -3.55 -28.21
CA LEU A 471 -36.25 -3.12 -29.44
C LEU A 471 -35.90 -4.03 -30.60
N ILE A 472 -34.62 -4.34 -30.81
CA ILE A 472 -34.19 -5.24 -31.92
C ILE A 472 -34.80 -6.63 -31.72
N THR A 473 -34.83 -7.15 -30.50
CA THR A 473 -35.43 -8.46 -30.20
C THR A 473 -36.93 -8.45 -30.47
N GLN A 474 -37.66 -7.43 -30.04
CA GLN A 474 -39.13 -7.33 -30.28
C GLN A 474 -39.46 -7.19 -31.77
N VAL A 475 -38.74 -6.33 -32.49
CA VAL A 475 -38.92 -6.15 -33.93
C VAL A 475 -38.55 -7.43 -34.69
N GLY A 476 -37.44 -8.07 -34.33
CA GLY A 476 -37.00 -9.33 -34.94
C GLY A 476 -38.01 -10.45 -34.75
N LEU A 477 -38.54 -10.65 -33.52
CA LEU A 477 -39.56 -11.64 -33.21
C LEU A 477 -40.90 -11.35 -33.94
N ALA A 478 -41.32 -10.08 -33.98
CA ALA A 478 -42.54 -9.72 -34.71
C ALA A 478 -42.45 -10.04 -36.20
N LEU A 479 -41.28 -9.74 -36.81
CA LEU A 479 -41.03 -10.08 -38.21
C LEU A 479 -40.97 -11.60 -38.41
N SER A 480 -40.32 -12.35 -37.51
CA SER A 480 -40.28 -13.81 -37.52
C SER A 480 -41.68 -14.41 -37.46
N LEU A 481 -42.54 -13.93 -36.54
CA LEU A 481 -43.93 -14.38 -36.44
C LEU A 481 -44.74 -14.18 -37.75
N VAL A 482 -44.58 -13.04 -38.40
CA VAL A 482 -45.24 -12.79 -39.70
C VAL A 482 -44.75 -13.76 -40.77
N CYS A 483 -43.44 -13.95 -40.89
CA CYS A 483 -42.86 -14.88 -41.87
C CYS A 483 -43.28 -16.33 -41.59
N LEU A 484 -43.21 -16.77 -40.32
CA LEU A 484 -43.62 -18.13 -39.92
C LEU A 484 -45.13 -18.37 -40.19
N PHE A 485 -45.99 -17.38 -39.94
CA PHE A 485 -47.40 -17.45 -40.24
C PHE A 485 -47.64 -17.65 -41.74
N LEU A 486 -46.97 -16.88 -42.60
CA LEU A 486 -47.06 -17.05 -44.07
C LEU A 486 -46.54 -18.43 -44.52
N CYS A 487 -45.44 -18.93 -43.93
CA CYS A 487 -44.92 -20.27 -44.19
C CYS A 487 -45.95 -21.36 -43.82
N ILE A 488 -46.58 -21.26 -42.63
CA ILE A 488 -47.59 -22.18 -42.16
C ILE A 488 -48.79 -22.22 -43.16
N LEU A 489 -49.28 -21.04 -43.59
CA LEU A 489 -50.33 -20.94 -44.54
C LEU A 489 -49.94 -21.61 -45.92
N THR A 490 -48.72 -21.30 -46.38
CA THR A 490 -48.21 -21.87 -47.65
C THR A 490 -48.07 -23.39 -47.54
N PHE A 491 -47.45 -23.92 -46.50
CA PHE A 491 -47.28 -25.38 -46.36
C PHE A 491 -48.61 -26.12 -46.11
N LYS A 492 -49.61 -25.49 -45.50
CA LYS A 492 -50.89 -26.07 -45.20
C LYS A 492 -51.82 -26.10 -46.42
N PHE A 493 -51.90 -25.01 -47.20
CA PHE A 493 -52.92 -24.82 -48.20
C PHE A 493 -52.42 -25.04 -49.62
N CYS A 494 -51.12 -25.01 -49.92
CA CYS A 494 -50.61 -25.23 -51.27
C CYS A 494 -50.49 -26.73 -51.57
N HIS A 495 -51.49 -27.28 -52.23
CA HIS A 495 -51.57 -28.71 -52.59
C HIS A 495 -50.39 -29.18 -53.48
N SER A 496 -49.83 -28.30 -54.31
CA SER A 496 -48.76 -28.65 -55.26
C SER A 496 -47.46 -29.10 -54.60
N ILE A 497 -47.19 -28.70 -53.33
CA ILE A 497 -45.94 -28.99 -52.63
C ILE A 497 -46.13 -30.01 -51.51
N GLN A 498 -47.28 -30.63 -51.36
CA GLN A 498 -47.55 -31.53 -50.25
C GLN A 498 -46.72 -32.82 -50.34
N GLY A 499 -46.01 -33.11 -49.23
CA GLY A 499 -45.15 -34.28 -49.06
C GLY A 499 -44.60 -34.42 -47.67
N THR A 500 -43.87 -35.47 -47.38
CA THR A 500 -43.27 -35.71 -46.05
C THR A 500 -42.33 -34.58 -45.61
N ARG A 501 -41.59 -34.01 -46.59
CA ARG A 501 -40.68 -32.86 -46.30
C ARG A 501 -41.47 -31.62 -45.89
N THR A 502 -42.52 -31.29 -46.68
CA THR A 502 -43.36 -30.13 -46.35
C THR A 502 -44.08 -30.28 -45.01
N SER A 503 -44.47 -31.53 -44.64
CA SER A 503 -45.01 -31.79 -43.29
C SER A 503 -44.04 -31.54 -42.22
N ILE A 504 -42.74 -31.86 -42.37
CA ILE A 504 -41.68 -31.56 -41.41
C ILE A 504 -41.53 -30.05 -41.27
N HIS A 505 -41.40 -29.31 -42.38
CA HIS A 505 -41.30 -27.84 -42.36
C HIS A 505 -42.55 -27.18 -41.75
N LEU A 506 -43.74 -27.71 -41.99
CA LEU A 506 -44.97 -27.21 -41.36
C LEU A 506 -44.92 -27.32 -39.84
N HIS A 507 -44.54 -28.49 -39.30
CA HIS A 507 -44.49 -28.70 -37.86
C HIS A 507 -43.34 -27.92 -37.21
N LEU A 508 -42.18 -27.78 -37.88
CA LEU A 508 -41.09 -26.92 -37.46
C LEU A 508 -41.57 -25.47 -37.34
N SER A 509 -42.20 -24.94 -38.41
CA SER A 509 -42.72 -23.57 -38.41
C SER A 509 -43.79 -23.33 -37.33
N ILE A 510 -44.65 -24.32 -37.05
CA ILE A 510 -45.65 -24.25 -35.98
C ILE A 510 -44.97 -24.19 -34.60
N CYS A 511 -43.93 -25.03 -34.35
CA CYS A 511 -43.23 -25.04 -33.09
C CYS A 511 -42.52 -23.68 -32.83
N LEU A 512 -41.83 -23.15 -33.84
CA LEU A 512 -41.18 -21.85 -33.76
C LEU A 512 -42.17 -20.72 -33.56
N PHE A 513 -43.28 -20.71 -34.33
CA PHE A 513 -44.32 -19.69 -34.20
C PHE A 513 -44.92 -19.64 -32.79
N ILE A 514 -45.21 -20.81 -32.20
CA ILE A 514 -45.76 -20.88 -30.84
C ILE A 514 -44.71 -20.47 -29.82
N ALA A 515 -43.45 -20.91 -30.00
CA ALA A 515 -42.36 -20.55 -29.11
C ALA A 515 -42.09 -19.03 -29.10
N ASP A 516 -41.99 -18.41 -30.29
CA ASP A 516 -41.78 -16.96 -30.45
C ASP A 516 -42.95 -16.15 -29.86
N LEU A 517 -44.19 -16.62 -30.06
CA LEU A 517 -45.38 -15.98 -29.52
C LEU A 517 -45.40 -16.04 -27.99
N ILE A 518 -45.09 -17.21 -27.38
CA ILE A 518 -45.02 -17.38 -25.94
C ILE A 518 -43.88 -16.56 -25.37
N PHE A 519 -42.74 -16.53 -26.07
CA PHE A 519 -41.56 -15.71 -25.66
C PHE A 519 -41.93 -14.23 -25.61
N LEU A 520 -42.52 -13.70 -26.72
CA LEU A 520 -42.88 -12.28 -26.82
C LEU A 520 -43.92 -11.86 -25.77
N CYS A 521 -44.89 -12.69 -25.45
CA CYS A 521 -46.00 -12.35 -24.54
C CYS A 521 -45.74 -12.77 -23.09
N GLY A 522 -44.89 -13.77 -22.83
CA GLY A 522 -44.84 -14.46 -21.55
C GLY A 522 -43.52 -14.37 -20.79
N ILE A 523 -42.40 -14.02 -21.43
CA ILE A 523 -41.07 -14.08 -20.82
C ILE A 523 -40.91 -13.17 -19.61
N THR A 524 -41.62 -12.02 -19.58
CA THR A 524 -41.58 -11.01 -18.52
C THR A 524 -42.72 -11.14 -17.49
N SER A 525 -43.61 -12.14 -17.65
CA SER A 525 -44.79 -12.33 -16.78
C SER A 525 -44.45 -12.98 -15.45
N THR A 526 -43.53 -12.37 -14.66
CA THR A 526 -43.01 -12.92 -13.42
C THR A 526 -43.91 -12.73 -12.18
N HIS A 527 -45.01 -11.96 -12.27
CA HIS A 527 -45.91 -11.70 -11.15
C HIS A 527 -46.54 -12.94 -10.52
N ASN A 528 -46.80 -13.98 -11.34
CA ASN A 528 -47.35 -15.24 -10.84
C ASN A 528 -46.38 -16.37 -11.12
N GLN A 529 -45.78 -16.90 -10.06
CA GLN A 529 -44.76 -17.95 -10.15
C GLN A 529 -45.28 -19.23 -10.87
N VAL A 530 -46.54 -19.60 -10.68
CA VAL A 530 -47.14 -20.76 -11.35
C VAL A 530 -47.30 -20.50 -12.85
N ALA A 531 -47.79 -19.33 -13.21
CA ALA A 531 -47.92 -18.94 -14.61
C ALA A 531 -46.58 -18.86 -15.31
N CYS A 532 -45.58 -18.28 -14.66
CA CYS A 532 -44.21 -18.19 -15.12
C CYS A 532 -43.58 -19.57 -15.31
N GLY A 533 -43.80 -20.51 -14.39
CA GLY A 533 -43.35 -21.91 -14.52
C GLY A 533 -44.01 -22.62 -15.74
N ILE A 534 -45.29 -22.38 -15.98
CA ILE A 534 -45.98 -22.92 -17.17
C ILE A 534 -45.40 -22.34 -18.45
N VAL A 535 -45.18 -21.03 -18.52
CA VAL A 535 -44.54 -20.36 -19.68
C VAL A 535 -43.15 -20.93 -19.93
N ALA A 536 -42.31 -21.06 -18.92
CA ALA A 536 -40.99 -21.66 -19.03
C ALA A 536 -41.02 -23.11 -19.52
N GLY A 537 -41.99 -23.92 -19.02
CA GLY A 537 -42.20 -25.30 -19.46
C GLY A 537 -42.63 -25.41 -20.92
N LEU A 538 -43.58 -24.56 -21.36
CA LEU A 538 -44.00 -24.49 -22.75
C LEU A 538 -42.88 -24.04 -23.68
N LEU A 539 -42.12 -23.02 -23.32
CA LEU A 539 -40.95 -22.59 -24.08
C LEU A 539 -39.92 -23.70 -24.21
N HIS A 540 -39.61 -24.38 -23.08
CA HIS A 540 -38.72 -25.56 -23.10
C HIS A 540 -39.20 -26.63 -24.07
N PHE A 541 -40.48 -26.95 -24.01
CA PHE A 541 -41.09 -27.97 -24.92
C PHE A 541 -41.02 -27.56 -26.40
N PHE A 542 -41.46 -26.35 -26.72
CA PHE A 542 -41.59 -25.96 -28.14
C PHE A 542 -40.21 -25.69 -28.78
N PHE A 543 -39.26 -25.10 -28.06
CA PHE A 543 -37.90 -24.94 -28.60
C PHE A 543 -37.22 -26.30 -28.78
N LEU A 544 -37.33 -27.22 -27.82
CA LEU A 544 -36.74 -28.55 -27.96
C LEU A 544 -37.42 -29.33 -29.08
N SER A 545 -38.74 -29.17 -29.27
CA SER A 545 -39.49 -29.76 -30.39
C SER A 545 -39.01 -29.23 -31.75
N ALA A 546 -38.75 -27.91 -31.84
CA ALA A 546 -38.18 -27.31 -33.04
C ALA A 546 -36.83 -27.95 -33.40
N PHE A 547 -35.90 -28.12 -32.43
CA PHE A 547 -34.65 -28.82 -32.69
C PHE A 547 -34.81 -30.28 -33.10
N CYS A 548 -35.79 -31.00 -32.53
CA CYS A 548 -36.10 -32.36 -32.95
C CYS A 548 -36.65 -32.41 -34.39
N TRP A 549 -37.50 -31.44 -34.79
CA TRP A 549 -37.97 -31.34 -36.17
C TRP A 549 -36.87 -30.95 -37.16
N MET A 550 -35.89 -30.12 -36.77
CA MET A 550 -34.67 -29.85 -37.54
C MET A 550 -33.83 -31.12 -37.77
N LEU A 551 -33.69 -31.98 -36.73
CA LEU A 551 -33.01 -33.26 -36.87
C LEU A 551 -33.73 -34.16 -37.87
N LEU A 552 -35.08 -34.24 -37.80
CA LEU A 552 -35.89 -35.01 -38.75
C LEU A 552 -35.77 -34.50 -40.19
N GLU A 553 -35.65 -33.19 -40.36
CA GLU A 553 -35.40 -32.56 -41.67
C GLU A 553 -34.04 -32.98 -42.21
N GLY A 554 -32.96 -32.90 -41.43
CA GLY A 554 -31.63 -33.37 -41.82
C GLY A 554 -31.61 -34.85 -42.22
N VAL A 555 -32.25 -35.69 -41.40
CA VAL A 555 -32.39 -37.14 -41.70
C VAL A 555 -33.20 -37.38 -42.98
N GLN A 556 -34.30 -36.64 -43.17
CA GLN A 556 -35.13 -36.78 -44.41
C GLN A 556 -34.36 -36.35 -45.67
N LEU A 557 -33.59 -35.27 -45.54
CA LEU A 557 -32.73 -34.77 -46.61
C LEU A 557 -31.62 -35.78 -46.96
N TYR A 558 -30.97 -36.37 -45.96
CA TYR A 558 -30.00 -37.46 -46.12
C TYR A 558 -30.63 -38.64 -46.89
N ARG A 559 -31.84 -39.06 -46.51
CA ARG A 559 -32.54 -40.18 -47.13
C ARG A 559 -32.87 -39.89 -48.60
N MET A 560 -33.36 -38.70 -48.95
CA MET A 560 -33.67 -38.29 -50.32
C MET A 560 -32.40 -38.26 -51.19
N VAL A 561 -31.32 -37.71 -50.68
CA VAL A 561 -30.07 -37.52 -51.43
C VAL A 561 -29.30 -38.84 -51.63
N VAL A 562 -29.20 -39.66 -50.57
CA VAL A 562 -28.35 -40.85 -50.56
C VAL A 562 -29.04 -42.10 -50.96
N LEU A 563 -30.29 -42.32 -50.51
CA LEU A 563 -30.99 -43.62 -50.72
C LEU A 563 -31.82 -43.69 -51.99
N VAL A 564 -32.10 -42.57 -52.71
CA VAL A 564 -32.73 -42.48 -54.05
C VAL A 564 -34.10 -43.17 -54.20
N PHE A 565 -34.48 -44.09 -53.32
CA PHE A 565 -35.75 -44.76 -53.32
C PHE A 565 -36.77 -44.13 -52.37
N HIS A 566 -38.02 -44.07 -52.72
CA HIS A 566 -39.16 -43.52 -51.98
C HIS A 566 -39.46 -44.26 -50.66
N THR A 567 -38.55 -44.20 -49.70
CA THR A 567 -38.86 -44.62 -48.36
C THR A 567 -39.28 -43.40 -47.55
N THR A 568 -40.59 -43.13 -47.54
CA THR A 568 -41.18 -42.13 -46.67
C THR A 568 -41.01 -42.51 -45.20
N LEU A 569 -40.64 -41.56 -44.33
CA LEU A 569 -40.71 -41.75 -42.87
C LEU A 569 -42.18 -41.97 -42.51
N LYS A 570 -42.52 -43.03 -41.77
CA LYS A 570 -43.88 -43.23 -41.26
C LYS A 570 -44.21 -42.03 -40.33
N HIS A 571 -45.37 -41.43 -40.51
CA HIS A 571 -45.81 -40.27 -39.73
C HIS A 571 -45.72 -40.51 -38.19
N LEU A 572 -45.99 -41.74 -37.75
CA LEU A 572 -45.88 -42.09 -36.35
C LEU A 572 -44.49 -41.82 -35.76
N TYR A 573 -43.40 -42.19 -36.47
CA TYR A 573 -42.04 -41.97 -35.99
C TYR A 573 -41.68 -40.47 -36.00
N MET A 574 -42.18 -39.69 -36.95
CA MET A 574 -41.98 -38.25 -37.03
C MET A 574 -42.57 -37.54 -35.80
N TYR A 575 -43.82 -37.88 -35.44
CA TYR A 575 -44.50 -37.32 -34.29
C TYR A 575 -43.87 -37.79 -32.95
N LEU A 576 -43.47 -39.07 -32.90
CA LEU A 576 -42.82 -39.61 -31.70
C LEU A 576 -41.48 -38.89 -31.42
N VAL A 577 -40.68 -38.66 -32.45
CA VAL A 577 -39.39 -37.94 -32.31
C VAL A 577 -39.63 -36.44 -32.14
N GLY A 578 -40.46 -35.81 -32.99
CA GLY A 578 -40.64 -34.36 -32.99
C GLY A 578 -41.34 -33.80 -31.75
N TYR A 579 -42.27 -34.55 -31.16
CA TYR A 579 -43.00 -34.12 -29.96
C TYR A 579 -42.86 -35.04 -28.76
N GLY A 580 -42.77 -36.37 -29.00
CA GLY A 580 -42.70 -37.35 -27.89
C GLY A 580 -41.41 -37.26 -27.09
N VAL A 581 -40.27 -37.15 -27.78
CA VAL A 581 -38.95 -36.99 -27.07
C VAL A 581 -38.90 -35.71 -26.26
N PRO A 582 -39.24 -34.53 -26.81
CA PRO A 582 -39.31 -33.30 -26.02
C PRO A 582 -40.26 -33.38 -24.82
N LEU A 583 -41.45 -33.93 -25.01
CA LEU A 583 -42.43 -34.11 -23.95
C LEU A 583 -41.88 -34.96 -22.80
N PHE A 584 -41.20 -36.07 -23.15
CA PHE A 584 -40.57 -36.95 -22.17
C PHE A 584 -39.48 -36.23 -21.36
N ILE A 585 -38.60 -35.47 -22.03
CA ILE A 585 -37.51 -34.72 -21.37
C ILE A 585 -38.11 -33.65 -20.43
N VAL A 586 -39.06 -32.85 -20.93
CA VAL A 586 -39.70 -31.79 -20.13
C VAL A 586 -40.43 -32.35 -18.91
N THR A 587 -41.15 -33.47 -19.10
CA THR A 587 -41.87 -34.15 -18.00
C THR A 587 -40.95 -34.65 -16.92
N ILE A 588 -39.83 -35.31 -17.30
CA ILE A 588 -38.82 -35.77 -16.34
C ILE A 588 -38.20 -34.58 -15.62
N SER A 589 -37.83 -33.50 -16.34
CA SER A 589 -37.25 -32.32 -15.79
C SER A 589 -38.21 -31.63 -14.79
N ALA A 590 -39.51 -31.56 -15.12
CA ALA A 590 -40.50 -30.97 -14.24
C ALA A 590 -40.75 -31.80 -12.96
N ILE A 591 -40.67 -33.13 -13.07
CA ILE A 591 -40.79 -34.03 -11.89
C ILE A 591 -39.51 -33.92 -11.02
N ALA A 592 -38.32 -33.88 -11.63
CA ALA A 592 -37.05 -33.87 -10.94
C ALA A 592 -36.82 -32.57 -10.15
N PHE A 593 -37.13 -31.42 -10.75
CA PHE A 593 -36.91 -30.10 -10.12
C PHE A 593 -37.96 -29.07 -10.58
N PRO A 594 -39.17 -29.08 -10.01
CA PRO A 594 -40.25 -28.15 -10.39
C PRO A 594 -39.88 -26.69 -10.20
N ALA A 595 -39.10 -26.37 -9.14
CA ALA A 595 -38.64 -25.02 -8.82
C ALA A 595 -37.65 -24.47 -9.85
N GLY A 596 -37.12 -25.28 -10.76
CA GLY A 596 -36.24 -24.86 -11.85
C GLY A 596 -36.95 -24.14 -13.00
N TYR A 597 -38.28 -24.19 -13.07
CA TYR A 597 -39.07 -23.51 -14.06
C TYR A 597 -39.54 -22.14 -13.57
N GLY A 598 -39.01 -21.08 -14.20
CA GLY A 598 -39.25 -19.69 -13.80
C GLY A 598 -38.20 -19.15 -12.84
N THR A 599 -37.67 -18.00 -13.19
CA THR A 599 -36.73 -17.25 -12.33
C THR A 599 -37.40 -15.97 -11.85
N SER A 600 -36.79 -15.28 -10.85
CA SER A 600 -37.30 -13.99 -10.37
C SER A 600 -37.29 -12.89 -11.44
N ARG A 601 -36.50 -13.05 -12.51
CA ARG A 601 -36.32 -12.04 -13.56
C ARG A 601 -37.05 -12.38 -14.85
N HIS A 602 -37.12 -13.69 -15.24
CA HIS A 602 -37.63 -14.14 -16.51
C HIS A 602 -38.32 -15.51 -16.36
N CYS A 603 -39.34 -15.76 -17.15
CA CYS A 603 -40.02 -17.06 -17.21
C CYS A 603 -39.25 -18.04 -18.10
N TRP A 604 -38.05 -18.46 -17.63
CA TRP A 604 -37.16 -19.37 -18.27
C TRP A 604 -36.56 -20.38 -17.25
N LEU A 605 -35.71 -21.29 -17.70
CA LEU A 605 -35.05 -22.29 -16.84
C LEU A 605 -34.00 -21.67 -15.91
N SER A 606 -33.98 -22.10 -14.65
CA SER A 606 -33.01 -21.66 -13.66
C SER A 606 -31.61 -22.18 -13.96
N LEU A 607 -30.59 -21.39 -13.57
CA LEU A 607 -29.18 -21.80 -13.55
C LEU A 607 -28.85 -22.64 -12.31
N ASP A 608 -29.73 -22.65 -11.30
CA ASP A 608 -29.52 -23.38 -10.05
C ASP A 608 -29.40 -24.87 -10.29
N ARG A 609 -28.45 -25.52 -9.64
CA ARG A 609 -28.15 -26.95 -9.79
C ARG A 609 -27.93 -27.38 -11.25
N TYR A 610 -27.49 -26.44 -12.10
CA TYR A 610 -27.28 -26.67 -13.54
C TYR A 610 -28.57 -27.14 -14.28
N PHE A 611 -29.76 -26.75 -13.79
CA PHE A 611 -31.03 -27.18 -14.35
C PHE A 611 -31.19 -26.80 -15.83
N ILE A 612 -30.60 -25.69 -16.27
CA ILE A 612 -30.58 -25.25 -17.67
C ILE A 612 -29.96 -26.30 -18.62
N LEU A 613 -29.14 -27.25 -18.12
CA LEU A 613 -28.61 -28.34 -18.95
C LEU A 613 -29.70 -29.30 -19.44
N SER A 614 -30.89 -29.33 -18.81
CA SER A 614 -32.03 -30.10 -19.31
C SER A 614 -32.47 -29.66 -20.71
N PHE A 615 -32.18 -28.43 -21.09
CA PHE A 615 -32.37 -27.88 -22.42
C PHE A 615 -31.07 -27.95 -23.25
N PHE A 616 -29.96 -27.40 -22.75
CA PHE A 616 -28.74 -27.31 -23.56
C PHE A 616 -28.12 -28.66 -23.93
N ALA A 617 -28.13 -29.65 -23.05
CA ALA A 617 -27.53 -30.93 -23.34
C ALA A 617 -28.23 -31.67 -24.47
N PRO A 618 -29.59 -31.81 -24.52
CA PRO A 618 -30.30 -32.36 -25.66
C PRO A 618 -30.06 -31.55 -26.94
N VAL A 619 -30.10 -30.24 -26.87
CA VAL A 619 -29.85 -29.38 -28.04
C VAL A 619 -28.43 -29.60 -28.60
N CYS A 620 -27.39 -29.63 -27.78
CA CYS A 620 -26.03 -29.93 -28.23
C CYS A 620 -25.93 -31.30 -28.91
N ILE A 621 -26.57 -32.32 -28.33
CA ILE A 621 -26.62 -33.66 -28.96
C ILE A 621 -27.28 -33.59 -30.32
N ILE A 622 -28.41 -32.90 -30.47
CA ILE A 622 -29.12 -32.74 -31.73
C ILE A 622 -28.26 -32.01 -32.76
N VAL A 623 -27.60 -30.93 -32.37
CA VAL A 623 -26.69 -30.15 -33.24
C VAL A 623 -25.53 -31.01 -33.73
N ILE A 624 -24.90 -31.79 -32.83
CA ILE A 624 -23.81 -32.72 -33.20
C ILE A 624 -24.32 -33.79 -34.19
N LEU A 625 -25.48 -34.38 -33.93
CA LEU A 625 -26.08 -35.37 -34.81
C LEU A 625 -26.42 -34.78 -36.20
N ASN A 626 -26.99 -33.59 -36.27
CA ASN A 626 -27.23 -32.87 -37.50
C ASN A 626 -25.93 -32.58 -38.26
N GLY A 627 -24.90 -32.11 -37.58
CA GLY A 627 -23.56 -31.90 -38.16
C GLY A 627 -22.99 -33.20 -38.76
N PHE A 628 -23.15 -34.31 -38.04
CA PHE A 628 -22.71 -35.63 -38.53
C PHE A 628 -23.51 -36.09 -39.76
N VAL A 629 -24.85 -35.99 -39.74
CA VAL A 629 -25.73 -36.31 -40.89
C VAL A 629 -25.35 -35.42 -42.08
N PHE A 630 -25.10 -34.15 -41.86
CA PHE A 630 -24.68 -33.21 -42.90
C PHE A 630 -23.36 -33.64 -43.55
N ILE A 631 -22.31 -33.90 -42.74
CA ILE A 631 -20.99 -34.32 -43.23
C ILE A 631 -21.11 -35.60 -44.07
N ILE A 632 -21.88 -36.61 -43.59
CA ILE A 632 -22.10 -37.85 -44.33
C ILE A 632 -22.84 -37.59 -45.64
N THR A 633 -23.83 -36.73 -45.61
CA THR A 633 -24.64 -36.41 -46.82
C THR A 633 -23.77 -35.73 -47.87
N VAL A 634 -22.99 -34.72 -47.49
CA VAL A 634 -22.05 -34.03 -48.39
C VAL A 634 -21.01 -35.01 -48.95
N TRP A 635 -20.41 -35.85 -48.08
CA TRP A 635 -19.43 -36.84 -48.50
C TRP A 635 -20.02 -37.85 -49.50
N LYS A 636 -21.22 -38.41 -49.24
CA LYS A 636 -21.89 -39.34 -50.12
C LYS A 636 -22.31 -38.67 -51.42
N LEU A 637 -22.80 -37.42 -51.35
CA LEU A 637 -23.17 -36.63 -52.54
C LEU A 637 -21.94 -36.36 -53.43
N ALA A 638 -20.84 -35.91 -52.83
CA ALA A 638 -19.57 -35.68 -53.54
C ALA A 638 -19.06 -36.96 -54.23
N LYS A 639 -19.10 -38.12 -53.54
CA LYS A 639 -18.72 -39.42 -54.08
C LYS A 639 -19.61 -39.83 -55.22
N LYS A 640 -20.96 -39.61 -55.16
CA LYS A 640 -21.91 -39.94 -56.21
C LYS A 640 -21.71 -39.04 -57.44
N PHE A 641 -21.48 -37.76 -57.31
CA PHE A 641 -21.14 -36.85 -58.39
C PHE A 641 -19.80 -37.18 -59.05
N SER A 642 -18.78 -37.57 -58.29
CA SER A 642 -17.52 -38.01 -58.85
C SER A 642 -17.60 -39.28 -59.69
N SER A 643 -18.58 -40.13 -59.41
CA SER A 643 -18.79 -41.39 -60.16
C SER A 643 -19.66 -41.22 -61.42
N LEU A 644 -20.46 -40.13 -61.51
CA LEU A 644 -21.44 -39.94 -62.62
C LEU A 644 -20.90 -39.14 -63.80
N ASN A 645 -19.92 -38.24 -63.61
CA ASN A 645 -19.30 -37.45 -64.69
C ASN A 645 -17.85 -37.05 -64.29
N PRO A 646 -16.83 -37.73 -64.80
CA PRO A 646 -15.44 -37.37 -64.50
C PRO A 646 -15.01 -36.02 -65.11
N ASP A 647 -15.76 -35.51 -66.12
CA ASP A 647 -15.41 -34.25 -66.80
C ASP A 647 -16.19 -33.00 -66.31
N LEU A 648 -17.13 -33.15 -65.39
CA LEU A 648 -17.77 -31.98 -64.81
C LEU A 648 -16.88 -31.33 -63.77
N SER A 649 -16.39 -30.14 -64.11
CA SER A 649 -15.43 -29.40 -63.34
C SER A 649 -15.76 -29.39 -61.82
N LYS A 650 -14.71 -29.45 -60.98
CA LYS A 650 -14.76 -29.30 -59.49
C LYS A 650 -15.65 -28.14 -59.03
N LEU A 651 -15.88 -27.15 -59.91
CA LEU A 651 -16.72 -25.98 -59.68
C LEU A 651 -18.20 -26.32 -59.51
N ASN A 652 -18.75 -27.27 -60.28
CA ASN A 652 -20.14 -27.69 -60.17
C ASN A 652 -20.40 -28.59 -58.94
N GLN A 653 -19.39 -29.38 -58.53
CA GLN A 653 -19.48 -30.14 -57.27
C GLN A 653 -19.51 -29.22 -56.04
N ILE A 654 -18.67 -28.18 -56.06
CA ILE A 654 -18.65 -27.13 -54.99
C ILE A 654 -19.97 -26.36 -54.99
N ARG A 655 -20.52 -26.01 -56.13
CA ARG A 655 -21.79 -25.27 -56.25
C ARG A 655 -22.99 -26.05 -55.70
N CYS A 656 -23.10 -27.37 -55.96
CA CYS A 656 -24.10 -28.22 -55.36
C CYS A 656 -23.90 -28.41 -53.85
N ALA A 657 -22.67 -28.56 -53.40
CA ALA A 657 -22.36 -28.63 -51.97
C ALA A 657 -22.68 -27.31 -51.24
N ILE A 658 -22.37 -26.17 -51.87
CA ILE A 658 -22.71 -24.84 -51.33
C ILE A 658 -24.22 -24.61 -51.28
N LEU A 659 -24.99 -24.96 -52.32
CA LEU A 659 -26.46 -24.86 -52.30
C LEU A 659 -27.06 -25.73 -51.20
N TYR A 660 -26.56 -26.94 -51.00
CA TYR A 660 -26.96 -27.82 -49.92
C TYR A 660 -26.60 -27.24 -48.56
N CYS A 661 -25.38 -26.63 -48.41
CA CYS A 661 -24.97 -25.92 -47.21
C CYS A 661 -25.88 -24.73 -46.90
N ILE A 662 -26.27 -23.95 -47.93
CA ILE A 662 -27.17 -22.80 -47.76
C ILE A 662 -28.56 -23.26 -47.31
N GLU A 663 -29.10 -24.34 -47.86
CA GLU A 663 -30.39 -24.91 -47.47
C GLU A 663 -30.38 -25.42 -46.00
N GLN A 664 -29.27 -26.05 -45.57
CA GLN A 664 -29.09 -26.47 -44.18
C GLN A 664 -28.86 -25.30 -43.23
N ILE A 665 -28.08 -24.28 -43.62
CA ILE A 665 -27.87 -23.07 -42.82
C ILE A 665 -29.17 -22.27 -42.72
N GLN A 666 -29.95 -22.20 -43.76
CA GLN A 666 -31.24 -21.51 -43.77
C GLN A 666 -32.26 -22.21 -42.84
N SER A 667 -32.24 -23.57 -42.81
CA SER A 667 -33.01 -24.35 -41.83
C SER A 667 -32.49 -24.20 -40.38
N PHE A 668 -31.25 -23.78 -40.20
CA PHE A 668 -30.63 -23.53 -38.90
C PHE A 668 -30.82 -22.08 -38.40
N LEU A 669 -31.03 -21.12 -39.32
CA LEU A 669 -31.23 -19.70 -39.06
C LEU A 669 -32.73 -19.31 -38.92
N ILE A 670 -33.65 -20.16 -39.34
CA ILE A 670 -35.08 -20.08 -39.04
C ILE A 670 -35.33 -20.68 -37.65
#